data_bfd5214728ed37f51d6845c08555d550
#
_entry.id   bfd5214728ed37f51d6845c08555d550
#
_cell.length_a   1.000
_cell.length_b   1.000
_cell.length_c   1.000
_cell.angle_alpha   90.00
_cell.angle_beta   90.00
_cell.angle_gamma   90.00
#
_symmetry.space_group_name_H-M   'P 1'
#
loop_
_entity.id
_entity.type
_entity.pdbx_description
1 polymer ?
#
loop_
_entity_poly.entity_id
_entity_poly.type
_entity_poly.pdbx_seq_one_letter_code
_entity_poly.pdbx_strand_id
1 'polypeptide(L)'
;MGALLRSEKVSIEEVGIIFQQLISISSKRSYFGVAAIRFIVDYLPKLSAEEFTNAIWPQISQTIQWKGDNAKLESFWLLLEINSAFPKMPPKDYMLEHFNRKKLLDEDLPEEVFNVLMNGSTNMRIMSQGPVFKGITNALSKSQPILKAFWLKISQSVDKTSTFKTTLAFGLMKLIIPLWPMDDLSSLMSPALADISLVILAKIESSTEEELMITSALESLTEKVKDQPQAQTDLIKTLLKVNVSYDKITGSSVVQKILTNASFETVQAAAELYSEALQGHGYTSPQRVYACHQLTKLLGHPKVHPEKVEGQSEAQYEKVKSLRNQWKTDIICLILTISQFEVKSLNKEFKLLKKLPLPLTKETKHELKDVVFKALDTKSKTLEDTCSILLKVVEFTNNCLFGSFKSNVQPHVAFTKGAKEAWETMMKTIEKMTDLKKEDRVFLLLLIHIGFQLFSGDPGTLDLLSDLNQCYTKAKKGRSKSKDEHHWVEVVTDLMLSLLSQNRSVLRQVVNIVTSMLSPFMTKTALMTIMDVINNPDDQEDMEEDEDDEFQPIDPEYLKNLQNGDAESEDDDEDEEEDEEGSDDNDDEDSENEDEENKEPSDEFKIQLTNAMGGNESDADSIDMDDLDDDAIAKLDTALGQVFKTMSGKKSSAEKRKEKKDALGQMHFKIRALDMIDNYLSHTPAISNVLVLSIAVIKALENVSKEKSHAPLEHRLNGTLRKLTALKKFEIDSNLEGKDLVDHLEALVEQGKSGSPVVAQLSHPLPLYAQLANLIVKVGNQMDDKKIDKSLKEVFVKAFDDFLNNT
;
A
#
# COMPACT_ATOMS: atom_id res chain seq x y z
N MET A 1 1.31 -41.33 -39.83
CA MET A 1 -0.17 -41.29 -39.80
C MET A 1 -0.73 -39.91 -40.22
N GLY A 2 -0.40 -38.82 -39.58
CA GLY A 2 -0.95 -37.50 -39.95
C GLY A 2 -0.63 -37.02 -41.37
N ALA A 3 0.49 -37.42 -41.95
CA ALA A 3 0.81 -37.15 -43.34
C ALA A 3 -0.02 -38.03 -44.34
N LEU A 4 -0.32 -39.24 -43.94
CA LEU A 4 -1.16 -40.15 -44.73
C LEU A 4 -2.63 -39.65 -44.81
N LEU A 5 -3.19 -39.22 -43.67
CA LEU A 5 -4.53 -38.64 -43.62
C LEU A 5 -4.68 -37.30 -44.34
N ARG A 6 -3.56 -36.56 -44.51
CA ARG A 6 -3.52 -35.31 -45.27
C ARG A 6 -3.37 -35.51 -46.79
N SER A 7 -3.00 -36.72 -47.24
CA SER A 7 -2.75 -37.02 -48.62
C SER A 7 -3.98 -37.23 -49.49
N GLU A 8 -5.22 -37.15 -48.98
CA GLU A 8 -6.50 -37.40 -49.65
C GLU A 8 -6.59 -38.76 -50.40
N LYS A 9 -5.64 -39.70 -50.14
CA LYS A 9 -5.55 -40.98 -50.75
C LYS A 9 -6.04 -42.15 -49.87
N VAL A 10 -6.49 -41.80 -48.65
CA VAL A 10 -6.96 -42.77 -47.63
C VAL A 10 -8.48 -42.88 -47.72
N SER A 11 -8.99 -44.09 -47.90
CA SER A 11 -10.42 -44.31 -47.85
C SER A 11 -11.00 -44.08 -46.45
N ILE A 12 -12.31 -43.85 -46.36
CA ILE A 12 -12.97 -43.60 -45.06
C ILE A 12 -12.90 -44.82 -44.15
N GLU A 13 -12.92 -46.03 -44.71
CA GLU A 13 -12.75 -47.31 -43.99
C GLU A 13 -11.33 -47.39 -43.38
N GLU A 14 -10.32 -46.97 -44.13
CA GLU A 14 -8.93 -46.96 -43.65
C GLU A 14 -8.74 -45.93 -42.52
N VAL A 15 -9.46 -44.77 -42.56
CA VAL A 15 -9.50 -43.81 -41.46
C VAL A 15 -10.04 -44.46 -40.19
N GLY A 16 -11.12 -45.24 -40.29
CA GLY A 16 -11.69 -46.02 -39.19
C GLY A 16 -10.70 -46.99 -38.57
N ILE A 17 -9.96 -47.75 -39.41
CA ILE A 17 -8.90 -48.65 -38.93
C ILE A 17 -7.78 -47.92 -38.23
N ILE A 18 -7.36 -46.77 -38.76
CA ILE A 18 -6.35 -45.91 -38.13
C ILE A 18 -6.82 -45.45 -36.75
N PHE A 19 -8.08 -45.00 -36.65
CA PHE A 19 -8.66 -44.56 -35.34
C PHE A 19 -8.71 -45.71 -34.36
N GLN A 20 -9.17 -46.89 -34.76
CA GLN A 20 -9.17 -48.10 -33.93
C GLN A 20 -7.76 -48.42 -33.38
N GLN A 21 -6.75 -48.39 -34.24
CA GLN A 21 -5.36 -48.60 -33.80
C GLN A 21 -4.88 -47.53 -32.84
N LEU A 22 -5.19 -46.24 -33.08
CA LEU A 22 -4.84 -45.13 -32.16
C LEU A 22 -5.49 -45.31 -30.80
N ILE A 23 -6.77 -45.70 -30.73
CA ILE A 23 -7.47 -45.97 -29.47
C ILE A 23 -6.84 -47.20 -28.78
N SER A 24 -6.48 -48.23 -29.50
CA SER A 24 -5.82 -49.43 -28.97
C SER A 24 -4.41 -49.11 -28.41
N ILE A 25 -3.65 -48.22 -29.09
CA ILE A 25 -2.34 -47.73 -28.59
C ILE A 25 -2.54 -46.90 -27.32
N SER A 26 -3.54 -46.04 -27.29
CA SER A 26 -3.85 -45.23 -26.10
C SER A 26 -4.17 -46.11 -24.89
N SER A 27 -4.81 -47.25 -25.12
CA SER A 27 -5.14 -48.20 -24.06
C SER A 27 -3.93 -48.93 -23.49
N LYS A 28 -2.85 -49.06 -24.24
CA LYS A 28 -1.62 -49.79 -23.84
C LYS A 28 -0.51 -48.93 -23.27
N ARG A 29 -0.43 -47.65 -23.68
CA ARG A 29 0.64 -46.71 -23.28
C ARG A 29 0.04 -45.35 -23.00
N SER A 30 -0.15 -44.98 -21.73
CA SER A 30 -0.80 -43.75 -21.28
C SER A 30 -0.11 -42.47 -21.79
N TYR A 31 1.24 -42.50 -21.95
CA TYR A 31 2.00 -41.35 -22.44
C TYR A 31 1.64 -40.92 -23.87
N PHE A 32 1.38 -41.89 -24.75
CA PHE A 32 0.94 -41.64 -26.12
C PHE A 32 -0.58 -41.55 -26.28
N GLY A 33 -1.32 -41.92 -25.24
CA GLY A 33 -2.76 -42.01 -25.27
C GLY A 33 -3.43 -40.68 -25.56
N VAL A 34 -3.03 -39.64 -24.85
CA VAL A 34 -3.57 -38.29 -25.03
C VAL A 34 -3.29 -37.77 -26.44
N ALA A 35 -2.06 -37.94 -26.94
CA ALA A 35 -1.70 -37.50 -28.29
C ALA A 35 -2.48 -38.24 -29.38
N ALA A 36 -2.70 -39.57 -29.18
CA ALA A 36 -3.46 -40.38 -30.10
C ALA A 36 -4.94 -39.97 -30.15
N ILE A 37 -5.55 -39.77 -28.99
CA ILE A 37 -6.95 -39.32 -28.90
C ILE A 37 -7.09 -37.89 -29.43
N ARG A 38 -6.17 -36.99 -29.07
CA ARG A 38 -6.19 -35.63 -29.59
C ARG A 38 -6.14 -35.59 -31.12
N PHE A 39 -5.34 -36.46 -31.72
CA PHE A 39 -5.29 -36.57 -33.16
C PHE A 39 -6.63 -36.95 -33.77
N ILE A 40 -7.37 -37.88 -33.15
CA ILE A 40 -8.73 -38.27 -33.56
C ILE A 40 -9.67 -37.07 -33.42
N VAL A 41 -9.66 -36.43 -32.27
CA VAL A 41 -10.52 -35.26 -31.96
C VAL A 41 -10.30 -34.13 -32.96
N ASP A 42 -9.03 -33.80 -33.29
CA ASP A 42 -8.67 -32.75 -34.26
C ASP A 42 -9.12 -33.12 -35.70
N TYR A 43 -9.39 -34.42 -35.98
CA TYR A 43 -9.86 -34.88 -37.27
C TYR A 43 -11.39 -34.97 -37.40
N LEU A 44 -12.13 -35.13 -36.29
CA LEU A 44 -13.62 -35.25 -36.29
C LEU A 44 -14.34 -34.16 -37.10
N PRO A 45 -13.91 -32.87 -37.05
CA PRO A 45 -14.58 -31.78 -37.80
C PRO A 45 -14.51 -31.92 -39.32
N LYS A 46 -13.61 -32.81 -39.83
CA LYS A 46 -13.43 -33.02 -41.25
C LYS A 46 -14.31 -34.11 -41.83
N LEU A 47 -15.02 -34.85 -40.95
CA LEU A 47 -15.88 -35.96 -41.28
C LEU A 47 -17.33 -35.50 -41.34
N SER A 48 -18.08 -35.99 -42.31
CA SER A 48 -19.54 -35.90 -42.33
C SER A 48 -20.16 -36.86 -41.29
N ALA A 49 -21.37 -36.55 -40.85
CA ALA A 49 -22.08 -37.38 -39.89
C ALA A 49 -22.39 -38.79 -40.47
N GLU A 50 -22.62 -38.91 -41.80
CA GLU A 50 -22.86 -40.17 -42.48
C GLU A 50 -21.60 -41.04 -42.56
N GLU A 51 -20.48 -40.48 -42.95
CA GLU A 51 -19.17 -41.17 -43.00
C GLU A 51 -18.80 -41.68 -41.61
N PHE A 52 -18.94 -40.85 -40.59
CA PHE A 52 -18.62 -41.25 -39.22
C PHE A 52 -19.55 -42.37 -38.72
N THR A 53 -20.84 -42.23 -38.92
CA THR A 53 -21.83 -43.21 -38.41
C THR A 53 -21.72 -44.57 -39.11
N ASN A 54 -21.54 -44.58 -40.44
CA ASN A 54 -21.62 -45.81 -41.25
C ASN A 54 -20.27 -46.51 -41.39
N ALA A 55 -19.17 -45.79 -41.50
CA ALA A 55 -17.85 -46.36 -41.76
C ALA A 55 -16.92 -46.42 -40.54
N ILE A 56 -16.88 -45.35 -39.72
CA ILE A 56 -15.90 -45.23 -38.64
C ILE A 56 -16.41 -45.80 -37.32
N TRP A 57 -17.63 -45.40 -36.91
CA TRP A 57 -18.19 -45.82 -35.62
C TRP A 57 -18.22 -47.34 -35.40
N PRO A 58 -18.64 -48.21 -36.36
CA PRO A 58 -18.64 -49.65 -36.17
C PRO A 58 -17.25 -50.24 -35.87
N GLN A 59 -16.19 -49.61 -36.36
CA GLN A 59 -14.81 -50.06 -36.15
C GLN A 59 -14.25 -49.65 -34.78
N ILE A 60 -14.64 -48.48 -34.25
CA ILE A 60 -14.06 -47.95 -33.01
C ILE A 60 -14.90 -48.24 -31.77
N SER A 61 -16.21 -48.48 -31.93
CA SER A 61 -17.17 -48.56 -30.81
C SER A 61 -16.79 -49.61 -29.75
N GLN A 62 -16.28 -50.75 -30.17
CA GLN A 62 -15.86 -51.85 -29.26
C GLN A 62 -14.46 -51.64 -28.66
N THR A 63 -13.68 -50.71 -29.21
CA THR A 63 -12.30 -50.47 -28.77
C THR A 63 -12.25 -49.40 -27.69
N ILE A 64 -13.29 -48.56 -27.57
CA ILE A 64 -13.36 -47.49 -26.58
C ILE A 64 -13.64 -48.06 -25.19
N GLN A 65 -12.63 -48.08 -24.31
CA GLN A 65 -12.73 -48.59 -22.94
C GLN A 65 -13.01 -47.47 -21.96
N TRP A 66 -14.23 -47.34 -21.51
CA TRP A 66 -14.65 -46.27 -20.60
C TRP A 66 -15.19 -46.77 -19.25
N LYS A 67 -15.39 -48.09 -19.09
CA LYS A 67 -15.98 -48.70 -17.89
C LYS A 67 -15.09 -49.81 -17.30
N GLY A 68 -15.19 -50.03 -15.99
CA GLY A 68 -14.44 -51.04 -15.23
C GLY A 68 -12.99 -50.66 -14.92
N ASP A 69 -12.19 -51.61 -14.50
CA ASP A 69 -10.79 -51.40 -14.08
C ASP A 69 -9.88 -50.90 -15.20
N ASN A 70 -10.32 -50.94 -16.42
CA ASN A 70 -9.62 -50.46 -17.61
C ASN A 70 -10.20 -49.14 -18.15
N ALA A 71 -11.10 -48.50 -17.42
CA ALA A 71 -11.67 -47.24 -17.84
C ALA A 71 -10.57 -46.16 -17.93
N LYS A 72 -10.53 -45.43 -19.04
CA LYS A 72 -9.59 -44.35 -19.27
C LYS A 72 -10.27 -43.04 -19.52
N LEU A 73 -9.73 -41.99 -18.91
CA LEU A 73 -10.26 -40.63 -19.03
C LEU A 73 -10.18 -40.13 -20.47
N GLU A 74 -9.15 -40.52 -21.20
CA GLU A 74 -8.96 -40.21 -22.62
C GLU A 74 -10.04 -40.79 -23.49
N SER A 75 -10.50 -42.04 -23.22
CA SER A 75 -11.60 -42.68 -23.92
C SER A 75 -12.92 -41.95 -23.63
N PHE A 76 -13.12 -41.56 -22.42
CA PHE A 76 -14.29 -40.77 -22.02
C PHE A 76 -14.32 -39.40 -22.71
N TRP A 77 -13.19 -38.71 -22.74
CA TRP A 77 -13.03 -37.46 -23.50
C TRP A 77 -13.37 -37.67 -24.98
N LEU A 78 -12.87 -38.73 -25.60
CA LEU A 78 -13.19 -39.05 -27.00
C LEU A 78 -14.70 -39.18 -27.21
N LEU A 79 -15.43 -39.90 -26.34
CA LEU A 79 -16.89 -40.01 -26.44
C LEU A 79 -17.62 -38.69 -26.34
N LEU A 80 -17.17 -37.80 -25.44
CA LEU A 80 -17.72 -36.44 -25.29
C LEU A 80 -17.48 -35.60 -26.54
N GLU A 81 -16.30 -35.70 -27.14
CA GLU A 81 -15.97 -34.98 -28.39
C GLU A 81 -16.73 -35.54 -29.59
N ILE A 82 -16.90 -36.87 -29.67
CA ILE A 82 -17.77 -37.49 -30.68
C ILE A 82 -19.22 -36.98 -30.54
N ASN A 83 -19.77 -36.96 -29.32
CA ASN A 83 -21.10 -36.41 -29.08
C ASN A 83 -21.20 -34.92 -29.42
N SER A 84 -20.11 -34.19 -29.21
CA SER A 84 -20.02 -32.77 -29.57
C SER A 84 -20.04 -32.55 -31.08
N ALA A 85 -19.24 -33.29 -31.82
CA ALA A 85 -19.18 -33.22 -33.29
C ALA A 85 -20.43 -33.78 -33.96
N PHE A 86 -20.95 -34.87 -33.42
CA PHE A 86 -22.10 -35.59 -33.97
C PHE A 86 -23.18 -35.80 -32.89
N PRO A 87 -24.19 -34.92 -32.77
CA PRO A 87 -25.13 -34.90 -31.64
C PRO A 87 -26.01 -36.16 -31.51
N LYS A 88 -26.11 -36.98 -32.57
CA LYS A 88 -26.82 -38.28 -32.56
C LYS A 88 -25.93 -39.45 -32.15
N MET A 89 -24.66 -39.23 -31.95
CA MET A 89 -23.67 -40.22 -31.55
C MET A 89 -23.27 -40.06 -30.08
N PRO A 90 -22.93 -41.11 -29.32
CA PRO A 90 -23.11 -42.53 -29.70
C PRO A 90 -24.57 -42.92 -29.89
N PRO A 91 -24.84 -44.00 -30.67
CA PRO A 91 -26.23 -44.49 -30.92
C PRO A 91 -26.94 -44.89 -29.63
N LYS A 92 -28.28 -44.80 -29.64
CA LYS A 92 -29.11 -45.14 -28.45
C LYS A 92 -28.88 -46.56 -27.93
N ASP A 93 -28.69 -47.53 -28.82
CA ASP A 93 -28.46 -48.92 -28.43
C ASP A 93 -27.12 -49.06 -27.69
N TYR A 94 -26.07 -48.43 -28.17
CA TYR A 94 -24.76 -48.34 -27.47
C TYR A 94 -24.89 -47.64 -26.09
N MET A 95 -25.68 -46.57 -26.04
CA MET A 95 -25.91 -45.88 -24.77
C MET A 95 -26.68 -46.72 -23.76
N LEU A 96 -27.69 -47.48 -24.21
CA LEU A 96 -28.45 -48.39 -23.36
C LEU A 96 -27.59 -49.58 -22.90
N GLU A 97 -26.80 -50.18 -23.78
CA GLU A 97 -25.96 -51.33 -23.49
C GLU A 97 -24.84 -50.97 -22.48
N HIS A 98 -24.17 -49.84 -22.72
CA HIS A 98 -22.98 -49.50 -21.98
C HIS A 98 -23.22 -48.54 -20.79
N PHE A 99 -24.20 -47.64 -20.86
CA PHE A 99 -24.47 -46.60 -19.85
C PHE A 99 -25.83 -46.74 -19.16
N ASN A 100 -26.67 -47.67 -19.63
CA ASN A 100 -28.04 -47.85 -19.17
C ASN A 100 -28.91 -46.57 -19.24
N ARG A 101 -28.67 -45.72 -20.23
CA ARG A 101 -29.36 -44.45 -20.45
C ARG A 101 -29.49 -44.09 -21.94
N LYS A 102 -30.31 -43.08 -22.24
CA LYS A 102 -30.64 -42.73 -23.62
C LYS A 102 -29.74 -41.65 -24.22
N LYS A 103 -29.07 -40.88 -23.40
CA LYS A 103 -28.21 -39.75 -23.81
C LYS A 103 -26.90 -39.77 -23.01
N LEU A 104 -25.82 -39.30 -23.61
CA LEU A 104 -24.52 -39.17 -22.92
C LEU A 104 -24.54 -38.02 -21.90
N LEU A 105 -24.99 -36.83 -22.31
CA LEU A 105 -25.13 -35.67 -21.44
C LEU A 105 -26.48 -35.72 -20.70
N ASP A 106 -26.49 -36.26 -19.51
CA ASP A 106 -27.63 -36.33 -18.59
C ASP A 106 -27.18 -36.03 -17.13
N GLU A 107 -28.10 -36.16 -16.19
CA GLU A 107 -27.89 -35.82 -14.77
C GLU A 107 -26.94 -36.79 -14.05
N ASP A 108 -26.76 -38.01 -14.56
CA ASP A 108 -25.87 -39.02 -13.97
C ASP A 108 -24.42 -38.90 -14.47
N LEU A 109 -24.17 -38.17 -15.55
CA LEU A 109 -22.86 -38.02 -16.14
C LEU A 109 -21.80 -37.44 -15.17
N PRO A 110 -22.09 -36.41 -14.31
CA PRO A 110 -21.12 -35.90 -13.34
C PRO A 110 -20.59 -36.97 -12.39
N GLU A 111 -21.42 -37.94 -11.98
CA GLU A 111 -21.02 -39.05 -11.13
C GLU A 111 -20.03 -39.98 -11.84
N GLU A 112 -20.30 -40.33 -13.07
CA GLU A 112 -19.44 -41.22 -13.85
C GLU A 112 -18.10 -40.57 -14.17
N VAL A 113 -18.08 -39.28 -14.60
CA VAL A 113 -16.84 -38.54 -14.83
C VAL A 113 -16.03 -38.47 -13.54
N PHE A 114 -16.66 -38.14 -12.40
CA PHE A 114 -16.03 -38.14 -11.11
C PHE A 114 -15.40 -39.48 -10.75
N ASN A 115 -16.13 -40.56 -10.90
CA ASN A 115 -15.64 -41.92 -10.60
C ASN A 115 -14.46 -42.32 -11.48
N VAL A 116 -14.47 -41.98 -12.77
CA VAL A 116 -13.35 -42.22 -13.68
C VAL A 116 -12.14 -41.42 -13.28
N LEU A 117 -12.33 -40.14 -12.85
CA LEU A 117 -11.26 -39.29 -12.36
C LEU A 117 -10.63 -39.81 -11.07
N MET A 118 -11.43 -40.30 -10.12
CA MET A 118 -10.95 -40.80 -8.83
C MET A 118 -10.29 -42.15 -8.91
N ASN A 119 -10.77 -43.04 -9.80
CA ASN A 119 -10.23 -44.38 -10.01
C ASN A 119 -9.06 -44.42 -11.01
N GLY A 120 -8.86 -43.35 -11.76
CA GLY A 120 -7.76 -43.22 -12.71
C GLY A 120 -6.39 -43.16 -11.99
N SER A 121 -5.37 -43.71 -12.65
CA SER A 121 -4.04 -43.86 -12.07
C SER A 121 -3.37 -42.56 -11.66
N THR A 122 -2.45 -42.63 -10.68
CA THR A 122 -1.65 -41.57 -10.08
C THR A 122 -0.87 -40.68 -11.05
N ASN A 123 -0.77 -41.03 -12.33
CA ASN A 123 -0.08 -40.20 -13.36
C ASN A 123 -0.89 -39.01 -13.86
N MET A 124 -2.09 -38.76 -13.35
CA MET A 124 -2.93 -37.63 -13.75
C MET A 124 -2.51 -36.29 -13.13
N ARG A 125 -1.57 -36.25 -12.18
CA ARG A 125 -1.09 -35.02 -11.55
C ARG A 125 -0.57 -33.99 -12.57
N ILE A 126 0.16 -34.45 -13.58
CA ILE A 126 0.80 -33.61 -14.61
C ILE A 126 -0.22 -33.12 -15.65
N MET A 127 -1.44 -33.63 -15.64
CA MET A 127 -2.40 -33.48 -16.74
C MET A 127 -3.65 -32.68 -16.41
N SER A 128 -3.78 -32.17 -15.17
CA SER A 128 -4.97 -31.38 -14.77
C SER A 128 -5.23 -30.12 -15.64
N GLN A 129 -4.23 -29.64 -16.33
CA GLN A 129 -4.34 -28.56 -17.33
C GLN A 129 -4.23 -29.06 -18.77
N GLY A 130 -4.12 -30.35 -18.95
CA GLY A 130 -3.96 -30.98 -20.25
C GLY A 130 -5.21 -30.94 -21.13
N PRO A 131 -5.07 -31.33 -22.42
CA PRO A 131 -6.17 -31.29 -23.39
C PRO A 131 -7.36 -32.17 -23.00
N VAL A 132 -7.14 -33.26 -22.26
CA VAL A 132 -8.21 -34.13 -21.79
C VAL A 132 -9.18 -33.42 -20.84
N PHE A 133 -8.62 -32.79 -19.80
CA PHE A 133 -9.42 -32.03 -18.81
C PHE A 133 -10.11 -30.85 -19.44
N LYS A 134 -9.41 -30.12 -20.30
CA LYS A 134 -9.97 -28.99 -21.07
C LYS A 134 -11.12 -29.47 -21.98
N GLY A 135 -10.95 -30.58 -22.66
CA GLY A 135 -11.99 -31.16 -23.50
C GLY A 135 -13.22 -31.63 -22.71
N ILE A 136 -13.01 -32.32 -21.59
CA ILE A 136 -14.09 -32.73 -20.68
C ILE A 136 -14.85 -31.52 -20.13
N THR A 137 -14.16 -30.52 -19.58
CA THR A 137 -14.83 -29.35 -19.03
C THR A 137 -15.57 -28.53 -20.08
N ASN A 138 -15.04 -28.42 -21.30
CA ASN A 138 -15.74 -27.79 -22.43
C ASN A 138 -16.99 -28.59 -22.84
N ALA A 139 -16.92 -29.89 -22.85
CA ALA A 139 -18.09 -30.74 -23.19
C ALA A 139 -19.18 -30.61 -22.10
N LEU A 140 -18.80 -30.65 -20.82
CA LEU A 140 -19.74 -30.49 -19.71
C LEU A 140 -20.34 -29.08 -19.67
N SER A 141 -19.61 -28.04 -20.09
CA SER A 141 -20.10 -26.66 -20.11
C SER A 141 -21.27 -26.40 -21.09
N LYS A 142 -21.52 -27.31 -22.02
CA LYS A 142 -22.71 -27.25 -22.90
C LYS A 142 -24.01 -27.34 -22.12
N SER A 143 -23.96 -27.86 -20.89
CA SER A 143 -25.08 -27.91 -19.95
C SER A 143 -24.60 -27.34 -18.59
N GLN A 144 -24.97 -26.12 -18.28
CA GLN A 144 -24.59 -25.49 -17.01
C GLN A 144 -25.01 -26.30 -15.76
N PRO A 145 -26.20 -26.91 -15.69
CA PRO A 145 -26.54 -27.80 -14.55
C PRO A 145 -25.58 -28.96 -14.38
N ILE A 146 -25.16 -29.58 -15.48
CA ILE A 146 -24.22 -30.73 -15.47
C ILE A 146 -22.82 -30.26 -15.00
N LEU A 147 -22.33 -29.15 -15.52
CA LEU A 147 -21.06 -28.56 -15.10
C LEU A 147 -21.06 -28.22 -13.60
N LYS A 148 -22.13 -27.59 -13.09
CA LYS A 148 -22.29 -27.25 -11.67
C LYS A 148 -22.36 -28.54 -10.80
N ALA A 149 -23.10 -29.55 -11.20
CA ALA A 149 -23.17 -30.83 -10.49
C ALA A 149 -21.79 -31.51 -10.43
N PHE A 150 -21.07 -31.51 -11.55
CA PHE A 150 -19.71 -32.04 -11.60
C PHE A 150 -18.75 -31.28 -10.65
N TRP A 151 -18.77 -29.92 -10.71
CA TRP A 151 -17.94 -29.11 -9.81
C TRP A 151 -18.27 -29.34 -8.33
N LEU A 152 -19.53 -29.43 -8.00
CA LEU A 152 -19.97 -29.72 -6.64
C LEU A 152 -19.38 -31.02 -6.10
N LYS A 153 -19.37 -32.08 -6.90
CA LYS A 153 -18.76 -33.36 -6.51
C LYS A 153 -17.26 -33.28 -6.34
N ILE A 154 -16.55 -32.60 -7.26
CA ILE A 154 -15.11 -32.38 -7.16
C ILE A 154 -14.80 -31.58 -5.89
N SER A 155 -15.45 -30.45 -5.68
CA SER A 155 -15.18 -29.56 -4.53
C SER A 155 -15.49 -30.22 -3.17
N GLN A 156 -16.48 -31.10 -3.11
CA GLN A 156 -16.82 -31.85 -1.90
C GLN A 156 -15.88 -33.05 -1.63
N SER A 157 -15.18 -33.54 -2.65
CA SER A 157 -14.24 -34.65 -2.51
C SER A 157 -12.87 -34.24 -1.96
N VAL A 158 -12.57 -32.96 -1.96
CA VAL A 158 -11.25 -32.43 -1.52
C VAL A 158 -11.14 -32.55 0.00
N ASP A 159 -10.01 -33.04 0.45
CA ASP A 159 -9.67 -33.12 1.88
C ASP A 159 -8.21 -32.71 2.10
N LYS A 160 -7.89 -32.29 3.34
CA LYS A 160 -6.55 -31.78 3.73
C LYS A 160 -5.42 -32.83 3.64
N THR A 161 -5.76 -34.10 3.44
CA THR A 161 -4.81 -35.23 3.45
C THR A 161 -4.41 -35.69 2.07
N SER A 162 -5.16 -35.31 1.03
CA SER A 162 -4.97 -35.77 -0.34
C SER A 162 -4.47 -34.67 -1.27
N THR A 163 -3.16 -34.54 -1.42
CA THR A 163 -2.51 -33.64 -2.40
C THR A 163 -3.07 -33.84 -3.82
N PHE A 164 -3.34 -35.11 -4.21
CA PHE A 164 -3.93 -35.40 -5.52
C PHE A 164 -5.30 -34.73 -5.74
N LYS A 165 -6.22 -34.87 -4.78
CA LYS A 165 -7.57 -34.28 -4.90
C LYS A 165 -7.52 -32.76 -4.90
N THR A 166 -6.63 -32.17 -4.09
CA THR A 166 -6.43 -30.72 -4.03
C THR A 166 -5.90 -30.18 -5.35
N THR A 167 -4.79 -30.73 -5.85
CA THR A 167 -4.20 -30.32 -7.13
C THR A 167 -5.19 -30.48 -8.30
N LEU A 168 -5.95 -31.60 -8.30
CA LEU A 168 -6.99 -31.84 -9.30
C LEU A 168 -8.10 -30.77 -9.23
N ALA A 169 -8.61 -30.49 -8.03
CA ALA A 169 -9.69 -29.53 -7.86
C ALA A 169 -9.30 -28.12 -8.29
N PHE A 170 -8.15 -27.62 -7.84
CA PHE A 170 -7.69 -26.27 -8.23
C PHE A 170 -7.27 -26.21 -9.70
N GLY A 171 -6.68 -27.27 -10.26
CA GLY A 171 -6.41 -27.37 -11.69
C GLY A 171 -7.68 -27.36 -12.54
N LEU A 172 -8.73 -28.08 -12.12
CA LEU A 172 -10.04 -28.04 -12.78
C LEU A 172 -10.74 -26.69 -12.59
N MET A 173 -10.66 -26.09 -11.41
CA MET A 173 -11.19 -24.74 -11.15
C MET A 173 -10.67 -23.75 -12.19
N LYS A 174 -9.38 -23.74 -12.43
CA LYS A 174 -8.75 -22.84 -13.43
C LYS A 174 -9.34 -23.05 -14.84
N LEU A 175 -9.64 -24.29 -15.23
CA LEU A 175 -10.26 -24.61 -16.52
C LEU A 175 -11.74 -24.25 -16.56
N ILE A 176 -12.44 -24.33 -15.45
CA ILE A 176 -13.88 -24.10 -15.33
C ILE A 176 -14.20 -22.59 -15.22
N ILE A 177 -13.34 -21.77 -14.61
CA ILE A 177 -13.54 -20.33 -14.43
C ILE A 177 -14.00 -19.61 -15.72
N PRO A 178 -13.37 -19.81 -16.90
CA PRO A 178 -13.83 -19.17 -18.14
C PRO A 178 -15.20 -19.62 -18.62
N LEU A 179 -15.63 -20.83 -18.23
CA LEU A 179 -16.88 -21.50 -18.67
C LEU A 179 -18.03 -21.27 -17.67
N TRP A 180 -17.74 -20.73 -16.48
CA TRP A 180 -18.70 -20.56 -15.41
C TRP A 180 -19.59 -19.34 -15.63
N PRO A 181 -20.85 -19.37 -15.21
CA PRO A 181 -21.73 -18.19 -15.28
C PRO A 181 -21.17 -17.04 -14.46
N MET A 182 -21.14 -15.85 -15.04
CA MET A 182 -20.55 -14.67 -14.42
C MET A 182 -21.23 -14.24 -13.11
N ASP A 183 -22.54 -14.46 -13.02
CA ASP A 183 -23.38 -14.16 -11.85
C ASP A 183 -23.22 -15.13 -10.69
N ASP A 184 -22.50 -16.24 -10.90
CA ASP A 184 -22.33 -17.33 -9.91
C ASP A 184 -20.85 -17.70 -9.65
N LEU A 185 -19.91 -16.84 -10.06
CA LEU A 185 -18.47 -17.10 -9.96
C LEU A 185 -18.00 -17.40 -8.53
N SER A 186 -18.60 -16.76 -7.53
CA SER A 186 -18.25 -16.97 -6.11
C SER A 186 -18.54 -18.40 -5.64
N SER A 187 -19.48 -19.12 -6.29
CA SER A 187 -19.80 -20.50 -5.93
C SER A 187 -18.68 -21.50 -6.26
N LEU A 188 -17.71 -21.10 -7.09
CA LEU A 188 -16.50 -21.88 -7.34
C LEU A 188 -15.62 -22.03 -6.10
N MET A 189 -15.60 -21.05 -5.21
CA MET A 189 -14.82 -21.05 -3.98
C MET A 189 -15.74 -21.35 -2.79
N SER A 190 -15.85 -22.63 -2.44
CA SER A 190 -16.57 -23.01 -1.22
C SER A 190 -15.74 -22.68 0.04
N PRO A 191 -16.38 -22.49 1.21
CA PRO A 191 -15.65 -22.31 2.48
C PRO A 191 -14.64 -23.44 2.78
N ALA A 192 -14.96 -24.68 2.38
CA ALA A 192 -14.06 -25.82 2.55
C ALA A 192 -12.81 -25.70 1.66
N LEU A 193 -12.96 -25.27 0.41
CA LEU A 193 -11.81 -25.03 -0.48
C LEU A 193 -10.96 -23.85 0.00
N ALA A 194 -11.58 -22.78 0.50
CA ALA A 194 -10.88 -21.64 1.08
C ALA A 194 -10.08 -22.03 2.34
N ASP A 195 -10.66 -22.88 3.22
CA ASP A 195 -9.95 -23.41 4.39
C ASP A 195 -8.79 -24.35 4.02
N ILE A 196 -8.96 -25.14 2.95
CA ILE A 196 -7.89 -26.03 2.44
C ILE A 196 -6.76 -25.19 1.83
N SER A 197 -7.09 -24.18 1.03
CA SER A 197 -6.09 -23.27 0.46
C SER A 197 -5.31 -22.53 1.55
N LEU A 198 -5.99 -22.04 2.60
CA LEU A 198 -5.34 -21.42 3.76
C LEU A 198 -4.32 -22.35 4.40
N VAL A 199 -4.71 -23.60 4.70
CA VAL A 199 -3.83 -24.56 5.39
C VAL A 199 -2.63 -24.98 4.55
N ILE A 200 -2.79 -25.04 3.23
CA ILE A 200 -1.70 -25.48 2.33
C ILE A 200 -0.73 -24.33 2.10
N LEU A 201 -1.24 -23.15 1.77
CA LEU A 201 -0.42 -21.96 1.51
C LEU A 201 0.27 -21.40 2.77
N ALA A 202 -0.24 -21.70 3.97
CA ALA A 202 0.40 -21.32 5.23
C ALA A 202 1.68 -22.10 5.57
N LYS A 203 2.03 -23.13 4.79
CA LYS A 203 3.25 -23.91 5.02
C LYS A 203 4.44 -23.22 4.37
N ILE A 204 5.44 -22.89 5.19
CA ILE A 204 6.66 -22.15 4.81
C ILE A 204 7.63 -22.97 3.93
N GLU A 205 7.36 -24.25 3.63
CA GLU A 205 8.28 -25.09 2.86
C GLU A 205 8.08 -24.94 1.35
N SER A 206 9.18 -24.84 0.63
CA SER A 206 9.41 -24.73 -0.82
C SER A 206 8.20 -24.95 -1.75
N SER A 207 8.03 -24.06 -2.74
CA SER A 207 6.97 -24.08 -3.75
C SER A 207 6.65 -25.50 -4.29
N THR A 208 5.59 -26.10 -3.77
CA THR A 208 5.08 -27.37 -4.23
C THR A 208 4.20 -27.17 -5.47
N GLU A 209 4.06 -28.22 -6.30
CA GLU A 209 3.11 -28.20 -7.44
C GLU A 209 1.67 -27.86 -6.98
N GLU A 210 1.34 -28.23 -5.74
CA GLU A 210 0.04 -28.00 -5.12
C GLU A 210 -0.19 -26.50 -4.85
N GLU A 211 0.78 -25.81 -4.26
CA GLU A 211 0.76 -24.37 -3.99
C GLU A 211 0.67 -23.56 -5.28
N LEU A 212 1.51 -23.86 -6.26
CA LEU A 212 1.47 -23.20 -7.58
C LEU A 212 0.09 -23.36 -8.25
N MET A 213 -0.55 -24.52 -8.10
CA MET A 213 -1.86 -24.76 -8.67
C MET A 213 -2.94 -23.95 -7.94
N ILE A 214 -2.90 -23.91 -6.62
CA ILE A 214 -3.83 -23.13 -5.79
C ILE A 214 -3.67 -21.64 -6.12
N THR A 215 -2.45 -21.11 -6.06
CA THR A 215 -2.17 -19.69 -6.35
C THR A 215 -2.66 -19.30 -7.74
N SER A 216 -2.32 -20.10 -8.75
CA SER A 216 -2.76 -19.84 -10.13
C SER A 216 -4.28 -19.91 -10.32
N ALA A 217 -4.98 -20.77 -9.59
CA ALA A 217 -6.45 -20.84 -9.63
C ALA A 217 -7.08 -19.61 -8.94
N LEU A 218 -6.54 -19.20 -7.78
CA LEU A 218 -6.98 -18.02 -7.05
C LEU A 218 -6.78 -16.74 -7.87
N GLU A 219 -5.63 -16.58 -8.50
CA GLU A 219 -5.34 -15.46 -9.40
C GLU A 219 -6.30 -15.40 -10.58
N SER A 220 -6.55 -16.55 -11.23
CA SER A 220 -7.50 -16.65 -12.34
C SER A 220 -8.92 -16.29 -11.90
N LEU A 221 -9.33 -16.70 -10.69
CA LEU A 221 -10.64 -16.36 -10.12
C LEU A 221 -10.71 -14.86 -9.80
N THR A 222 -9.67 -14.31 -9.17
CA THR A 222 -9.57 -12.89 -8.82
C THR A 222 -9.68 -12.00 -10.05
N GLU A 223 -8.95 -12.32 -11.11
CA GLU A 223 -9.03 -11.56 -12.37
C GLU A 223 -10.42 -11.66 -13.00
N LYS A 224 -11.05 -12.83 -12.94
CA LYS A 224 -12.38 -13.03 -13.53
C LYS A 224 -13.50 -12.30 -12.77
N VAL A 225 -13.40 -12.14 -11.45
CA VAL A 225 -14.39 -11.41 -10.63
C VAL A 225 -14.17 -9.90 -10.63
N LYS A 226 -13.09 -9.39 -11.23
CA LYS A 226 -12.69 -7.99 -11.19
C LYS A 226 -13.82 -6.98 -11.50
N ASP A 227 -14.66 -7.30 -12.48
CA ASP A 227 -15.75 -6.43 -12.92
C ASP A 227 -17.14 -6.93 -12.42
N GLN A 228 -17.17 -7.79 -11.39
CA GLN A 228 -18.40 -8.42 -10.89
C GLN A 228 -18.60 -8.12 -9.39
N PRO A 229 -19.19 -6.98 -9.00
CA PRO A 229 -19.26 -6.52 -7.61
C PRO A 229 -19.89 -7.53 -6.65
N GLN A 230 -20.93 -8.24 -7.08
CA GLN A 230 -21.59 -9.25 -6.24
C GLN A 230 -20.66 -10.45 -6.00
N ALA A 231 -20.02 -10.96 -7.06
CA ALA A 231 -19.08 -12.08 -6.94
C ALA A 231 -17.86 -11.69 -6.09
N GLN A 232 -17.34 -10.46 -6.22
CA GLN A 232 -16.28 -9.93 -5.35
C GLN A 232 -16.73 -9.95 -3.89
N THR A 233 -17.92 -9.43 -3.60
CA THR A 233 -18.45 -9.36 -2.24
C THR A 233 -18.60 -10.75 -1.62
N ASP A 234 -19.11 -11.72 -2.37
CA ASP A 234 -19.33 -13.07 -1.88
C ASP A 234 -18.01 -13.84 -1.69
N LEU A 235 -17.04 -13.62 -2.59
CA LEU A 235 -15.71 -14.20 -2.49
C LEU A 235 -14.95 -13.65 -1.27
N ILE A 236 -14.93 -12.32 -1.08
CA ILE A 236 -14.36 -11.67 0.11
C ILE A 236 -14.99 -12.22 1.39
N LYS A 237 -16.31 -12.32 1.44
CA LYS A 237 -17.00 -12.91 2.60
C LYS A 237 -16.58 -14.35 2.86
N THR A 238 -16.37 -15.13 1.81
CA THR A 238 -15.93 -16.53 1.95
C THR A 238 -14.52 -16.61 2.52
N LEU A 239 -13.56 -15.86 1.98
CA LEU A 239 -12.16 -15.87 2.41
C LEU A 239 -12.01 -15.33 3.84
N LEU A 240 -12.55 -14.13 4.11
CA LEU A 240 -12.42 -13.49 5.43
C LEU A 240 -13.18 -14.20 6.54
N LYS A 241 -14.26 -14.96 6.24
CA LYS A 241 -14.91 -15.81 7.25
C LYS A 241 -14.08 -17.03 7.61
N VAL A 242 -13.28 -17.56 6.70
CA VAL A 242 -12.33 -18.62 7.00
C VAL A 242 -11.22 -18.08 7.88
N ASN A 243 -10.59 -16.98 7.50
CA ASN A 243 -9.65 -16.26 8.33
C ASN A 243 -9.56 -14.78 7.92
N VAL A 244 -9.68 -13.86 8.85
CA VAL A 244 -9.57 -12.42 8.57
C VAL A 244 -8.18 -12.01 8.13
N SER A 245 -7.14 -12.77 8.53
CA SER A 245 -5.75 -12.58 8.12
C SER A 245 -5.35 -13.50 6.95
N TYR A 246 -6.29 -13.77 6.03
CA TYR A 246 -6.09 -14.76 4.96
C TYR A 246 -4.82 -14.47 4.15
N ASP A 247 -4.65 -13.24 3.64
CA ASP A 247 -3.50 -12.86 2.84
C ASP A 247 -2.18 -12.92 3.65
N LYS A 248 -2.19 -12.43 4.91
CA LYS A 248 -1.01 -12.49 5.79
C LYS A 248 -0.55 -13.93 6.05
N ILE A 249 -1.48 -14.86 6.30
CA ILE A 249 -1.17 -16.26 6.61
C ILE A 249 -0.72 -17.03 5.37
N THR A 250 -1.34 -16.75 4.21
CA THR A 250 -1.06 -17.48 2.95
C THR A 250 0.11 -16.89 2.15
N GLY A 251 0.62 -15.72 2.54
CA GLY A 251 1.58 -14.96 1.73
C GLY A 251 0.98 -14.51 0.38
N SER A 252 -0.35 -14.55 0.22
CA SER A 252 -1.04 -14.19 -1.02
C SER A 252 -1.60 -12.77 -0.93
N SER A 253 -1.80 -12.13 -2.07
CA SER A 253 -2.46 -10.81 -2.16
C SER A 253 -3.89 -10.91 -2.73
N VAL A 254 -4.57 -12.04 -2.55
CA VAL A 254 -5.87 -12.32 -3.17
C VAL A 254 -6.95 -11.38 -2.67
N VAL A 255 -7.07 -11.23 -1.35
CA VAL A 255 -8.06 -10.32 -0.73
C VAL A 255 -7.75 -8.88 -1.12
N GLN A 256 -6.48 -8.48 -1.08
CA GLN A 256 -6.06 -7.14 -1.47
C GLN A 256 -6.32 -6.84 -2.94
N LYS A 257 -5.99 -7.76 -3.87
CA LYS A 257 -6.29 -7.61 -5.30
C LYS A 257 -7.79 -7.47 -5.59
N ILE A 258 -8.65 -8.23 -4.88
CA ILE A 258 -10.11 -8.07 -5.00
C ILE A 258 -10.53 -6.69 -4.48
N LEU A 259 -10.04 -6.27 -3.31
CA LEU A 259 -10.37 -4.99 -2.70
C LEU A 259 -9.91 -3.81 -3.57
N THR A 260 -8.75 -3.86 -4.19
CA THR A 260 -8.24 -2.78 -5.07
C THR A 260 -9.24 -2.41 -6.18
N ASN A 261 -9.95 -3.39 -6.73
CA ASN A 261 -10.95 -3.18 -7.78
C ASN A 261 -12.40 -3.24 -7.27
N ALA A 262 -12.59 -3.22 -5.94
CA ALA A 262 -13.88 -3.45 -5.33
C ALA A 262 -14.86 -2.27 -5.49
N SER A 263 -16.16 -2.58 -5.49
CA SER A 263 -17.21 -1.58 -5.29
C SER A 263 -17.24 -1.11 -3.82
N PHE A 264 -17.91 0.01 -3.57
CA PHE A 264 -18.07 0.48 -2.18
C PHE A 264 -18.82 -0.55 -1.31
N GLU A 265 -19.79 -1.27 -1.87
CA GLU A 265 -20.55 -2.31 -1.19
C GLU A 265 -19.64 -3.48 -0.77
N THR A 266 -18.67 -3.84 -1.61
CA THR A 266 -17.67 -4.87 -1.29
C THR A 266 -16.73 -4.40 -0.18
N VAL A 267 -16.27 -3.13 -0.24
CA VAL A 267 -15.46 -2.51 0.83
C VAL A 267 -16.23 -2.50 2.15
N GLN A 268 -17.52 -2.16 2.15
CA GLN A 268 -18.35 -2.21 3.36
C GLN A 268 -18.47 -3.63 3.91
N ALA A 269 -18.67 -4.62 3.04
CA ALA A 269 -18.77 -6.02 3.47
C ALA A 269 -17.46 -6.53 4.12
N ALA A 270 -16.31 -6.15 3.58
CA ALA A 270 -15.02 -6.44 4.19
C ALA A 270 -14.87 -5.72 5.55
N ALA A 271 -15.21 -4.43 5.60
CA ALA A 271 -15.14 -3.65 6.83
C ALA A 271 -16.06 -4.20 7.95
N GLU A 272 -17.23 -4.75 7.60
CA GLU A 272 -18.10 -5.43 8.58
C GLU A 272 -17.41 -6.64 9.21
N LEU A 273 -16.72 -7.47 8.41
CA LEU A 273 -16.01 -8.65 8.92
C LEU A 273 -14.79 -8.27 9.76
N TYR A 274 -14.02 -7.28 9.33
CA TYR A 274 -12.92 -6.74 10.14
C TYR A 274 -13.43 -6.09 11.44
N SER A 275 -14.56 -5.40 11.39
CA SER A 275 -15.20 -4.82 12.58
C SER A 275 -15.66 -5.90 13.57
N GLU A 276 -16.19 -7.03 13.09
CA GLU A 276 -16.53 -8.19 13.92
C GLU A 276 -15.28 -8.83 14.54
N ALA A 277 -14.20 -8.95 13.78
CA ALA A 277 -12.94 -9.48 14.26
C ALA A 277 -12.32 -8.58 15.34
N LEU A 278 -12.31 -7.26 15.14
CA LEU A 278 -11.79 -6.29 16.11
C LEU A 278 -12.51 -6.39 17.45
N GLN A 279 -13.82 -6.72 17.47
CA GLN A 279 -14.58 -6.96 18.71
C GLN A 279 -14.14 -8.22 19.46
N GLY A 280 -13.44 -9.16 18.85
CA GLY A 280 -12.69 -10.24 19.45
C GLY A 280 -13.45 -11.54 19.67
N HIS A 281 -14.75 -11.65 19.35
CA HIS A 281 -15.52 -12.87 19.55
C HIS A 281 -15.11 -13.98 18.55
N GLY A 282 -14.28 -14.91 19.02
CA GLY A 282 -13.77 -16.02 18.21
C GLY A 282 -12.49 -15.69 17.43
N TYR A 283 -11.85 -14.56 17.74
CA TYR A 283 -10.62 -14.10 17.08
C TYR A 283 -9.48 -13.93 18.09
N THR A 284 -8.26 -14.22 17.66
CA THR A 284 -7.03 -14.05 18.44
C THR A 284 -6.59 -12.58 18.49
N SER A 285 -5.69 -12.23 19.42
CA SER A 285 -5.13 -10.87 19.52
C SER A 285 -4.46 -10.41 18.22
N PRO A 286 -3.58 -11.19 17.56
CA PRO A 286 -3.00 -10.80 16.28
C PRO A 286 -4.04 -10.55 15.17
N GLN A 287 -5.11 -11.36 15.13
CA GLN A 287 -6.20 -11.15 14.17
C GLN A 287 -7.00 -9.87 14.44
N ARG A 288 -7.15 -9.47 15.71
CA ARG A 288 -7.79 -8.21 16.10
C ARG A 288 -6.98 -7.00 15.68
N VAL A 289 -5.65 -7.07 15.88
CA VAL A 289 -4.71 -6.02 15.44
C VAL A 289 -4.72 -5.91 13.91
N TYR A 290 -4.56 -7.03 13.21
CA TYR A 290 -4.63 -7.05 11.76
C TYR A 290 -5.94 -6.46 11.22
N ALA A 291 -7.08 -6.85 11.79
CA ALA A 291 -8.38 -6.30 11.41
C ALA A 291 -8.46 -4.79 11.61
N CYS A 292 -7.87 -4.25 12.69
CA CYS A 292 -7.81 -2.81 12.95
C CYS A 292 -7.01 -2.08 11.87
N HIS A 293 -5.82 -2.59 11.51
CA HIS A 293 -5.02 -2.03 10.42
C HIS A 293 -5.75 -2.09 9.07
N GLN A 294 -6.43 -3.21 8.76
CA GLN A 294 -7.20 -3.29 7.53
C GLN A 294 -8.37 -2.30 7.49
N LEU A 295 -9.07 -2.08 8.60
CA LEU A 295 -10.11 -1.04 8.70
C LEU A 295 -9.53 0.34 8.41
N THR A 296 -8.35 0.64 8.94
CA THR A 296 -7.67 1.93 8.68
C THR A 296 -7.29 2.06 7.20
N LYS A 297 -6.73 1.01 6.57
CA LYS A 297 -6.45 1.01 5.12
C LYS A 297 -7.73 1.24 4.29
N LEU A 298 -8.85 0.61 4.66
CA LEU A 298 -10.14 0.78 3.96
C LEU A 298 -10.71 2.20 4.04
N LEU A 299 -10.39 2.99 5.06
CA LEU A 299 -10.80 4.42 5.13
C LEU A 299 -10.22 5.25 3.97
N GLY A 300 -9.00 4.91 3.51
CA GLY A 300 -8.34 5.55 2.38
C GLY A 300 -8.70 4.98 1.01
N HIS A 301 -9.56 3.95 0.93
CA HIS A 301 -9.87 3.30 -0.34
C HIS A 301 -10.53 4.24 -1.35
N PRO A 302 -10.11 4.28 -2.65
CA PRO A 302 -10.61 5.24 -3.64
C PRO A 302 -12.14 5.25 -3.78
N LYS A 303 -12.80 4.09 -3.71
CA LYS A 303 -14.26 3.97 -3.83
C LYS A 303 -15.05 4.48 -2.62
N VAL A 304 -14.37 4.75 -1.52
CA VAL A 304 -14.98 5.44 -0.36
C VAL A 304 -15.20 6.93 -0.67
N HIS A 305 -14.46 7.48 -1.61
CA HIS A 305 -14.68 8.83 -2.12
C HIS A 305 -15.66 8.79 -3.30
N PRO A 306 -16.87 9.38 -3.20
CA PRO A 306 -17.79 9.38 -4.32
C PRO A 306 -17.25 10.21 -5.47
N GLU A 307 -17.43 9.70 -6.68
CA GLU A 307 -17.22 10.46 -7.91
C GLU A 307 -18.57 10.94 -8.42
N LYS A 308 -18.60 12.17 -8.95
CA LYS A 308 -19.80 12.71 -9.57
C LYS A 308 -20.01 12.01 -10.91
N VAL A 309 -21.13 11.29 -11.03
CA VAL A 309 -21.47 10.59 -12.28
C VAL A 309 -22.16 11.57 -13.22
N GLU A 310 -21.88 11.45 -14.52
CA GLU A 310 -22.50 12.26 -15.53
C GLU A 310 -24.03 12.13 -15.49
N GLY A 311 -24.76 13.26 -15.42
CA GLY A 311 -26.23 13.28 -15.25
C GLY A 311 -26.74 13.21 -13.80
N GLN A 312 -25.85 13.07 -12.79
CA GLN A 312 -26.23 13.05 -11.38
C GLN A 312 -26.50 14.49 -10.87
N SER A 313 -27.65 14.70 -10.20
CA SER A 313 -27.94 15.98 -9.56
C SER A 313 -27.01 16.24 -8.36
N GLU A 314 -26.73 17.52 -8.06
CA GLU A 314 -25.89 17.92 -6.91
C GLU A 314 -26.44 17.36 -5.59
N ALA A 315 -27.75 17.42 -5.39
CA ALA A 315 -28.39 16.90 -4.19
C ALA A 315 -28.21 15.38 -4.01
N GLN A 316 -28.22 14.62 -5.11
CA GLN A 316 -27.94 13.18 -5.07
C GLN A 316 -26.47 12.89 -4.74
N TYR A 317 -25.54 13.65 -5.34
CA TYR A 317 -24.12 13.53 -5.05
C TYR A 317 -23.82 13.82 -3.58
N GLU A 318 -24.31 14.96 -3.05
CA GLU A 318 -24.11 15.32 -1.64
C GLU A 318 -24.73 14.32 -0.66
N LYS A 319 -25.87 13.71 -1.01
CA LYS A 319 -26.44 12.62 -0.20
C LYS A 319 -25.51 11.39 -0.14
N VAL A 320 -24.98 10.96 -1.27
CA VAL A 320 -24.03 9.81 -1.32
C VAL A 320 -22.76 10.15 -0.54
N LYS A 321 -22.23 11.35 -0.73
CA LYS A 321 -21.04 11.87 -0.02
C LYS A 321 -21.27 11.88 1.49
N SER A 322 -22.41 12.41 1.95
CA SER A 322 -22.76 12.41 3.38
C SER A 322 -22.87 11.01 3.97
N LEU A 323 -23.45 10.04 3.25
CA LEU A 323 -23.51 8.64 3.70
C LEU A 323 -22.13 8.00 3.83
N ARG A 324 -21.22 8.27 2.88
CA ARG A 324 -19.84 7.74 2.93
C ARG A 324 -19.02 8.41 4.02
N ASN A 325 -19.15 9.71 4.22
CA ASN A 325 -18.51 10.42 5.33
C ASN A 325 -19.05 9.92 6.69
N GLN A 326 -20.35 9.62 6.80
CA GLN A 326 -20.90 9.00 8.01
C GLN A 326 -20.31 7.60 8.25
N TRP A 327 -20.20 6.78 7.21
CA TRP A 327 -19.57 5.45 7.31
C TRP A 327 -18.11 5.55 7.78
N LYS A 328 -17.31 6.49 7.24
CA LYS A 328 -15.94 6.75 7.73
C LYS A 328 -15.95 7.12 9.22
N THR A 329 -16.81 8.05 9.59
CA THR A 329 -16.94 8.48 11.00
C THR A 329 -17.24 7.29 11.90
N ASP A 330 -18.16 6.41 11.50
CA ASP A 330 -18.55 5.24 12.28
C ASP A 330 -17.38 4.24 12.45
N ILE A 331 -16.58 4.01 11.41
CA ILE A 331 -15.38 3.15 11.48
C ILE A 331 -14.31 3.77 12.38
N ILE A 332 -14.03 5.08 12.26
CA ILE A 332 -13.06 5.77 13.11
C ILE A 332 -13.52 5.73 14.58
N CYS A 333 -14.80 5.99 14.85
CA CYS A 333 -15.36 5.90 16.20
C CYS A 333 -15.29 4.47 16.76
N LEU A 334 -15.45 3.44 15.91
CA LEU A 334 -15.30 2.04 16.32
C LEU A 334 -13.85 1.74 16.73
N ILE A 335 -12.88 2.10 15.87
CA ILE A 335 -11.45 1.92 16.13
C ILE A 335 -11.10 2.64 17.44
N LEU A 336 -11.45 3.91 17.57
CA LEU A 336 -11.22 4.72 18.76
C LEU A 336 -11.87 4.09 20.02
N THR A 337 -13.10 3.61 19.91
CA THR A 337 -13.79 3.00 21.06
C THR A 337 -13.06 1.77 21.58
N ILE A 338 -12.58 0.91 20.69
CA ILE A 338 -11.92 -0.33 21.10
C ILE A 338 -10.47 -0.07 21.52
N SER A 339 -9.74 0.81 20.81
CA SER A 339 -8.33 1.07 21.09
C SER A 339 -8.08 1.94 22.32
N GLN A 340 -8.98 2.89 22.63
CA GLN A 340 -8.77 3.87 23.70
C GLN A 340 -9.67 3.66 24.93
N PHE A 341 -10.74 2.85 24.81
CA PHE A 341 -11.71 2.66 25.88
C PHE A 341 -11.98 1.18 26.15
N GLU A 342 -12.19 0.87 27.43
CA GLU A 342 -12.83 -0.35 27.89
C GLU A 342 -14.35 -0.15 27.84
N VAL A 343 -15.06 -0.98 27.08
CA VAL A 343 -16.52 -0.93 26.99
C VAL A 343 -17.12 -1.81 28.06
N LYS A 344 -17.85 -1.21 29.03
CA LYS A 344 -18.45 -1.90 30.19
C LYS A 344 -19.88 -2.36 29.93
N SER A 345 -20.61 -1.60 29.12
CA SER A 345 -22.02 -1.89 28.83
C SER A 345 -22.45 -1.28 27.52
N LEU A 346 -23.46 -1.85 26.87
CA LEU A 346 -24.08 -1.31 25.66
C LEU A 346 -25.46 -0.73 26.02
N ASN A 347 -25.78 0.41 25.43
CA ASN A 347 -27.13 0.98 25.48
C ASN A 347 -27.70 1.09 24.04
N LYS A 348 -28.97 1.43 23.91
CA LYS A 348 -29.65 1.53 22.59
C LYS A 348 -29.13 2.66 21.73
N GLU A 349 -28.47 3.66 22.31
CA GLU A 349 -27.91 4.81 21.61
C GLU A 349 -26.50 4.52 21.12
N PHE A 350 -25.78 3.57 21.74
CA PHE A 350 -24.44 3.16 21.39
C PHE A 350 -24.46 2.15 20.23
N LYS A 351 -24.84 2.62 19.02
CA LYS A 351 -25.13 1.77 17.85
C LYS A 351 -23.87 1.20 17.15
N LEU A 352 -22.67 1.67 17.50
CA LEU A 352 -21.42 1.23 16.87
C LEU A 352 -21.11 -0.25 17.12
N LEU A 353 -21.52 -0.79 18.24
CA LEU A 353 -21.24 -2.16 18.66
C LEU A 353 -22.53 -2.97 18.73
N LYS A 354 -22.54 -4.14 18.08
CA LYS A 354 -23.66 -5.09 18.16
C LYS A 354 -23.55 -6.00 19.41
N LYS A 355 -22.32 -6.25 19.86
CA LYS A 355 -22.00 -7.08 21.03
C LYS A 355 -20.95 -6.37 21.88
N LEU A 356 -20.89 -6.72 23.16
CA LEU A 356 -19.86 -6.21 24.06
C LEU A 356 -18.50 -6.76 23.61
N PRO A 357 -17.52 -5.93 23.24
CA PRO A 357 -16.23 -6.41 22.78
C PRO A 357 -15.48 -7.11 23.91
N LEU A 358 -14.67 -8.12 23.57
CA LEU A 358 -13.79 -8.76 24.53
C LEU A 358 -12.67 -7.80 24.96
N PRO A 359 -12.25 -7.84 26.25
CA PRO A 359 -11.14 -7.03 26.72
C PRO A 359 -9.88 -7.25 25.88
N LEU A 360 -9.06 -6.21 25.74
CA LEU A 360 -7.76 -6.27 25.11
C LEU A 360 -6.70 -6.72 26.13
N THR A 361 -5.70 -7.50 25.68
CA THR A 361 -4.49 -7.75 26.46
C THR A 361 -3.64 -6.47 26.56
N LYS A 362 -2.61 -6.46 27.41
CA LYS A 362 -1.73 -5.29 27.53
C LYS A 362 -0.97 -5.03 26.23
N GLU A 363 -0.46 -6.09 25.61
CA GLU A 363 0.25 -6.10 24.34
C GLU A 363 -0.65 -5.53 23.23
N THR A 364 -1.83 -6.09 23.06
CA THR A 364 -2.80 -5.60 22.06
C THR A 364 -3.21 -4.14 22.28
N LYS A 365 -3.31 -3.67 23.55
CA LYS A 365 -3.56 -2.25 23.83
C LYS A 365 -2.41 -1.37 23.37
N HIS A 366 -1.17 -1.82 23.55
CA HIS A 366 0.02 -1.11 23.13
C HIS A 366 0.06 -1.01 21.59
N GLU A 367 -0.10 -2.12 20.88
CA GLU A 367 -0.12 -2.16 19.40
C GLU A 367 -1.24 -1.31 18.79
N LEU A 368 -2.44 -1.28 19.41
CA LEU A 368 -3.56 -0.48 18.92
C LEU A 368 -3.53 0.99 19.35
N LYS A 369 -2.61 1.40 20.25
CA LYS A 369 -2.54 2.76 20.79
C LYS A 369 -2.43 3.81 19.67
N ASP A 370 -1.57 3.55 18.69
CA ASP A 370 -1.25 4.50 17.63
C ASP A 370 -2.11 4.34 16.36
N VAL A 371 -2.80 3.20 16.21
CA VAL A 371 -3.67 2.97 15.04
C VAL A 371 -4.81 3.98 14.93
N VAL A 372 -5.28 4.51 16.06
CA VAL A 372 -6.32 5.55 16.07
C VAL A 372 -5.86 6.82 15.36
N PHE A 373 -4.60 7.18 15.49
CA PHE A 373 -4.05 8.37 14.82
C PHE A 373 -3.99 8.18 13.30
N LYS A 374 -3.56 6.97 12.83
CA LYS A 374 -3.64 6.61 11.41
C LYS A 374 -5.08 6.64 10.88
N ALA A 375 -6.06 6.28 11.72
CA ALA A 375 -7.48 6.37 11.36
C ALA A 375 -8.02 7.81 11.31
N LEU A 376 -7.45 8.72 12.13
CA LEU A 376 -7.80 10.15 12.13
C LEU A 376 -7.24 10.87 10.89
N ASP A 377 -6.16 10.37 10.30
CA ASP A 377 -5.64 10.83 9.02
C ASP A 377 -6.57 10.35 7.89
N THR A 378 -7.76 10.93 7.86
CA THR A 378 -8.73 10.60 6.83
C THR A 378 -8.32 11.26 5.52
N LYS A 379 -7.78 10.48 4.59
CA LYS A 379 -7.53 10.91 3.20
C LYS A 379 -8.89 11.25 2.54
N SER A 380 -9.41 12.43 2.81
CA SER A 380 -10.64 12.94 2.18
C SER A 380 -10.27 13.84 1.01
N LYS A 381 -11.09 13.84 -0.07
CA LYS A 381 -10.82 14.70 -1.26
C LYS A 381 -10.83 16.19 -0.93
N THR A 382 -11.56 16.60 0.10
CA THR A 382 -11.64 18.00 0.51
C THR A 382 -11.39 18.15 2.00
N LEU A 383 -10.78 19.26 2.35
CA LEU A 383 -10.53 19.63 3.73
C LEU A 383 -11.81 19.82 4.54
N GLU A 384 -12.88 20.30 3.91
CA GLU A 384 -14.19 20.44 4.53
C GLU A 384 -14.72 19.09 5.01
N ASP A 385 -14.56 18.05 4.20
CA ASP A 385 -14.98 16.70 4.56
C ASP A 385 -14.17 16.16 5.73
N THR A 386 -12.84 16.37 5.70
CA THR A 386 -11.95 15.99 6.82
C THR A 386 -12.38 16.68 8.10
N CYS A 387 -12.53 18.00 8.10
CA CYS A 387 -12.99 18.74 9.26
C CYS A 387 -14.36 18.29 9.77
N SER A 388 -15.30 18.01 8.86
CA SER A 388 -16.64 17.54 9.23
C SER A 388 -16.62 16.17 9.88
N ILE A 389 -15.76 15.25 9.40
CA ILE A 389 -15.57 13.91 9.99
C ILE A 389 -14.94 14.05 11.38
N LEU A 390 -13.84 14.81 11.49
CA LEU A 390 -13.10 14.98 12.74
C LEU A 390 -13.93 15.66 13.82
N LEU A 391 -14.78 16.66 13.47
CA LEU A 391 -15.73 17.26 14.40
C LEU A 391 -16.69 16.24 14.99
N LYS A 392 -17.24 15.34 14.19
CA LYS A 392 -18.14 14.28 14.67
C LYS A 392 -17.41 13.27 15.55
N VAL A 393 -16.14 12.95 15.20
CA VAL A 393 -15.31 12.03 16.01
C VAL A 393 -14.98 12.64 17.37
N VAL A 394 -14.62 13.93 17.42
CA VAL A 394 -14.32 14.60 18.71
C VAL A 394 -15.56 14.78 19.56
N GLU A 395 -16.71 15.07 18.94
CA GLU A 395 -18.01 15.14 19.63
C GLU A 395 -18.41 13.78 20.22
N PHE A 396 -18.25 12.70 19.45
CA PHE A 396 -18.46 11.33 19.93
C PHE A 396 -17.53 11.02 21.10
N THR A 397 -16.25 11.38 21.01
CA THR A 397 -15.25 11.19 22.08
C THR A 397 -15.62 11.98 23.33
N ASN A 398 -16.06 13.22 23.16
CA ASN A 398 -16.55 14.04 24.28
C ASN A 398 -17.75 13.40 24.97
N ASN A 399 -18.67 12.81 24.22
CA ASN A 399 -19.79 12.04 24.78
C ASN A 399 -19.33 10.79 25.54
N CYS A 400 -18.26 10.14 25.11
CA CYS A 400 -17.63 9.02 25.82
C CYS A 400 -16.96 9.46 27.13
N LEU A 401 -16.31 10.62 27.16
CA LEU A 401 -15.59 11.12 28.35
C LEU A 401 -16.50 11.79 29.36
N PHE A 402 -17.43 12.62 28.94
CA PHE A 402 -18.20 13.54 29.81
C PHE A 402 -19.70 13.50 29.58
N GLY A 403 -20.16 12.96 28.41
CA GLY A 403 -21.56 13.00 28.01
C GLY A 403 -22.34 11.70 28.22
N SER A 404 -23.24 11.39 27.28
CA SER A 404 -24.24 10.31 27.38
C SER A 404 -23.63 8.90 27.45
N PHE A 405 -22.41 8.71 26.94
CA PHE A 405 -21.77 7.38 26.93
C PHE A 405 -20.76 7.15 28.07
N LYS A 406 -20.55 8.14 28.95
CA LYS A 406 -19.61 8.06 30.11
C LYS A 406 -19.81 6.84 31.00
N SER A 407 -21.04 6.41 31.22
CA SER A 407 -21.35 5.23 32.03
C SER A 407 -21.08 3.91 31.28
N ASN A 408 -20.95 3.94 29.96
CA ASN A 408 -20.79 2.76 29.11
C ASN A 408 -19.34 2.40 28.86
N VAL A 409 -18.44 3.39 28.89
CA VAL A 409 -17.03 3.24 28.53
C VAL A 409 -16.11 3.86 29.58
N GLN A 410 -14.89 3.34 29.68
CA GLN A 410 -13.82 3.88 30.53
C GLN A 410 -12.54 3.99 29.72
N PRO A 411 -11.82 5.14 29.71
CA PRO A 411 -10.54 5.25 29.05
C PRO A 411 -9.53 4.24 29.59
N HIS A 412 -8.70 3.66 28.71
CA HIS A 412 -7.62 2.75 29.11
C HIS A 412 -6.56 3.48 29.94
N VAL A 413 -6.24 4.72 29.57
CA VAL A 413 -5.40 5.64 30.35
C VAL A 413 -6.31 6.59 31.13
N ALA A 414 -6.09 6.70 32.43
CA ALA A 414 -6.91 7.58 33.28
C ALA A 414 -6.64 9.04 32.95
N PHE A 415 -7.67 9.79 32.57
CA PHE A 415 -7.58 11.24 32.38
C PHE A 415 -7.30 11.92 33.71
N THR A 416 -6.14 12.55 33.82
CA THR A 416 -5.78 13.37 34.97
C THR A 416 -6.70 14.60 35.07
N LYS A 417 -6.65 15.32 36.19
CA LYS A 417 -7.42 16.58 36.34
C LYS A 417 -7.01 17.58 35.26
N GLY A 418 -5.70 17.75 35.02
CA GLY A 418 -5.17 18.64 33.97
C GLY A 418 -5.64 18.22 32.58
N ALA A 419 -5.60 16.93 32.23
CA ALA A 419 -6.07 16.43 30.94
C ALA A 419 -7.57 16.70 30.71
N LYS A 420 -8.40 16.60 31.76
CA LYS A 420 -9.83 16.95 31.68
C LYS A 420 -10.04 18.44 31.41
N GLU A 421 -9.34 19.30 32.15
CA GLU A 421 -9.42 20.76 32.00
C GLU A 421 -8.92 21.21 30.61
N ALA A 422 -7.84 20.59 30.11
CA ALA A 422 -7.30 20.85 28.78
C ALA A 422 -8.30 20.42 27.68
N TRP A 423 -8.90 19.23 27.79
CA TRP A 423 -9.93 18.76 26.85
C TRP A 423 -11.15 19.67 26.83
N GLU A 424 -11.68 20.06 28.01
CA GLU A 424 -12.83 20.95 28.11
C GLU A 424 -12.51 22.34 27.49
N THR A 425 -11.29 22.84 27.67
CA THR A 425 -10.84 24.12 27.08
C THR A 425 -10.77 24.00 25.56
N MET A 426 -10.21 22.91 25.05
CA MET A 426 -10.18 22.58 23.63
C MET A 426 -11.60 22.56 23.06
N MET A 427 -12.53 21.82 23.68
CA MET A 427 -13.93 21.75 23.22
C MET A 427 -14.60 23.13 23.17
N LYS A 428 -14.43 23.95 24.20
CA LYS A 428 -14.93 25.35 24.22
C LYS A 428 -14.32 26.21 23.10
N THR A 429 -13.08 25.92 22.70
CA THR A 429 -12.42 26.63 21.60
C THR A 429 -12.99 26.16 20.26
N ILE A 430 -13.20 24.84 20.08
CA ILE A 430 -13.81 24.28 18.88
C ILE A 430 -15.27 24.77 18.69
N GLU A 431 -16.06 24.87 19.78
CA GLU A 431 -17.44 25.40 19.74
C GLU A 431 -17.52 26.85 19.25
N LYS A 432 -16.46 27.63 19.41
CA LYS A 432 -16.36 29.01 18.90
C LYS A 432 -16.05 29.10 17.41
N MET A 433 -15.66 27.98 16.77
CA MET A 433 -15.31 27.91 15.35
C MET A 433 -16.57 27.69 14.51
N THR A 434 -17.51 28.64 14.49
CA THR A 434 -18.83 28.49 13.84
C THR A 434 -18.78 28.55 12.31
N ASP A 435 -17.87 29.36 11.73
CA ASP A 435 -17.76 29.56 10.28
C ASP A 435 -16.40 29.08 9.78
N LEU A 436 -16.11 27.81 9.84
CA LEU A 436 -14.81 27.21 9.51
C LEU A 436 -14.07 27.91 8.34
N LYS A 437 -13.56 29.13 8.61
CA LYS A 437 -12.66 29.85 7.72
C LYS A 437 -11.36 29.06 7.58
N LYS A 438 -10.54 29.36 6.59
CA LYS A 438 -9.29 28.64 6.35
C LYS A 438 -8.41 28.56 7.61
N GLU A 439 -8.30 29.64 8.35
CA GLU A 439 -7.55 29.73 9.60
C GLU A 439 -8.16 28.84 10.71
N ASP A 440 -9.50 28.84 10.85
CA ASP A 440 -10.18 28.00 11.84
C ASP A 440 -9.95 26.50 11.58
N ARG A 441 -9.85 26.09 10.31
CA ARG A 441 -9.57 24.69 9.93
C ARG A 441 -8.18 24.24 10.35
N VAL A 442 -7.16 25.11 10.21
CA VAL A 442 -5.79 24.85 10.70
C VAL A 442 -5.81 24.55 12.19
N PHE A 443 -6.37 25.48 12.96
CA PHE A 443 -6.45 25.32 14.41
C PHE A 443 -7.32 24.11 14.83
N LEU A 444 -8.40 23.83 14.10
CA LEU A 444 -9.25 22.68 14.35
C LEU A 444 -8.48 21.36 14.20
N LEU A 445 -7.71 21.21 13.12
CA LEU A 445 -6.91 20.02 12.89
C LEU A 445 -5.86 19.83 13.99
N LEU A 446 -5.09 20.88 14.29
CA LEU A 446 -4.08 20.82 15.35
C LEU A 446 -4.70 20.50 16.73
N LEU A 447 -5.78 21.21 17.11
CA LEU A 447 -6.46 20.99 18.38
C LEU A 447 -6.97 19.54 18.51
N ILE A 448 -7.56 18.98 17.45
CA ILE A 448 -8.09 17.61 17.50
C ILE A 448 -6.95 16.61 17.62
N HIS A 449 -5.92 16.69 16.77
CA HIS A 449 -4.83 15.73 16.80
C HIS A 449 -4.01 15.79 18.09
N ILE A 450 -3.67 17.01 18.57
CA ILE A 450 -2.98 17.15 19.85
C ILE A 450 -3.90 16.75 21.01
N GLY A 451 -5.20 17.07 20.95
CA GLY A 451 -6.17 16.66 21.94
C GLY A 451 -6.29 15.16 22.10
N PHE A 452 -6.23 14.39 21.00
CA PHE A 452 -6.22 12.93 21.06
C PHE A 452 -4.93 12.37 21.69
N GLN A 453 -3.81 13.10 21.66
CA GLN A 453 -2.58 12.66 22.35
C GLN A 453 -2.73 12.64 23.89
N LEU A 454 -3.72 13.33 24.46
CA LEU A 454 -4.03 13.19 25.89
C LEU A 454 -4.32 11.72 26.30
N PHE A 455 -4.75 10.88 25.34
CA PHE A 455 -4.93 9.43 25.57
C PHE A 455 -3.61 8.68 25.71
N SER A 456 -2.49 9.22 25.25
CA SER A 456 -1.17 8.63 25.49
C SER A 456 -0.63 8.88 26.91
N GLY A 457 -1.20 9.88 27.62
CA GLY A 457 -0.77 10.23 28.97
C GLY A 457 0.51 11.08 29.02
N ASP A 458 0.99 11.58 27.90
CA ASP A 458 2.17 12.42 27.78
C ASP A 458 1.93 13.80 28.43
N PRO A 459 2.76 14.22 29.44
CA PRO A 459 2.57 15.49 30.13
C PRO A 459 2.81 16.72 29.24
N GLY A 460 3.71 16.66 28.26
CA GLY A 460 4.00 17.75 27.31
C GLY A 460 2.79 18.15 26.46
N THR A 461 1.86 17.24 26.24
CA THR A 461 0.61 17.51 25.51
C THR A 461 -0.25 18.61 26.15
N LEU A 462 -0.20 18.77 27.49
CA LEU A 462 -0.96 19.79 28.20
C LEU A 462 -0.50 21.20 27.83
N ASP A 463 0.81 21.41 27.78
CA ASP A 463 1.42 22.68 27.45
C ASP A 463 1.17 23.04 25.98
N LEU A 464 1.35 22.07 25.09
CA LEU A 464 1.04 22.25 23.66
C LEU A 464 -0.42 22.66 23.41
N LEU A 465 -1.39 22.03 24.08
CA LEU A 465 -2.82 22.42 23.97
C LEU A 465 -3.09 23.81 24.53
N SER A 466 -2.43 24.17 25.64
CA SER A 466 -2.54 25.50 26.24
C SER A 466 -2.03 26.58 25.27
N ASP A 467 -0.85 26.37 24.70
CA ASP A 467 -0.21 27.31 23.77
C ASP A 467 -1.04 27.45 22.48
N LEU A 468 -1.55 26.33 21.95
CA LEU A 468 -2.40 26.37 20.76
C LEU A 468 -3.73 27.12 21.01
N ASN A 469 -4.37 26.94 22.17
CA ASN A 469 -5.57 27.68 22.53
C ASN A 469 -5.28 29.20 22.68
N GLN A 470 -4.13 29.59 23.26
CA GLN A 470 -3.70 30.96 23.33
C GLN A 470 -3.42 31.54 21.94
N CYS A 471 -2.73 30.79 21.09
CA CYS A 471 -2.42 31.19 19.72
C CYS A 471 -3.71 31.41 18.90
N TYR A 472 -4.71 30.53 19.00
CA TYR A 472 -6.01 30.76 18.37
C TYR A 472 -6.69 32.02 18.86
N THR A 473 -6.64 32.29 20.17
CA THR A 473 -7.25 33.47 20.77
C THR A 473 -6.58 34.75 20.25
N LYS A 474 -5.25 34.75 20.09
CA LYS A 474 -4.46 35.84 19.49
C LYS A 474 -4.81 36.04 18.02
N ALA A 475 -4.86 34.95 17.23
CA ALA A 475 -5.22 35.00 15.82
C ALA A 475 -6.61 35.64 15.59
N LYS A 476 -7.59 35.35 16.46
CA LYS A 476 -8.96 35.89 16.37
C LYS A 476 -9.08 37.34 16.77
N LYS A 477 -8.27 37.84 17.73
CA LYS A 477 -8.30 39.24 18.13
C LYS A 477 -7.81 40.23 17.06
N GLY A 478 -7.24 39.71 15.97
CA GLY A 478 -6.71 40.49 14.87
C GLY A 478 -5.35 41.14 15.22
N ARG A 479 -4.72 41.75 14.21
CA ARG A 479 -3.44 42.44 14.39
C ARG A 479 -3.55 43.48 15.49
N SER A 480 -2.94 43.22 16.63
CA SER A 480 -2.66 44.24 17.62
C SER A 480 -1.78 45.32 16.98
N LYS A 481 -2.06 46.60 17.29
CA LYS A 481 -1.31 47.74 16.74
C LYS A 481 0.10 47.87 17.35
N SER A 482 0.58 46.94 18.18
CA SER A 482 1.92 46.93 18.72
C SER A 482 2.93 46.34 17.74
N LYS A 483 4.02 47.06 17.47
CA LYS A 483 5.09 46.63 16.56
C LYS A 483 5.88 45.38 17.02
N ASP A 484 5.63 44.90 18.23
CA ASP A 484 6.39 43.80 18.87
C ASP A 484 5.62 42.49 19.06
N GLU A 485 4.40 42.35 18.52
CA GLU A 485 3.66 41.07 18.55
C GLU A 485 3.94 40.23 17.29
N HIS A 486 4.43 39.02 17.49
CA HIS A 486 4.63 38.02 16.42
C HIS A 486 3.32 37.71 15.67
N HIS A 487 3.43 37.58 14.36
CA HIS A 487 2.29 37.16 13.55
C HIS A 487 1.85 35.73 13.96
N TRP A 488 0.56 35.45 14.01
CA TRP A 488 0.03 34.15 14.46
C TRP A 488 0.61 32.95 13.69
N VAL A 489 0.98 33.10 12.40
CA VAL A 489 1.60 32.08 11.59
C VAL A 489 3.00 31.74 12.10
N GLU A 490 3.74 32.71 12.59
CA GLU A 490 5.08 32.50 13.17
C GLU A 490 4.98 31.63 14.43
N VAL A 491 4.01 31.91 15.30
CA VAL A 491 3.76 31.09 16.52
C VAL A 491 3.31 29.68 16.17
N VAL A 492 2.46 29.51 15.14
CA VAL A 492 2.07 28.18 14.66
C VAL A 492 3.25 27.44 14.05
N THR A 493 4.15 28.13 13.34
CA THR A 493 5.37 27.55 12.79
C THR A 493 6.30 27.02 13.88
N ASP A 494 6.52 27.83 14.95
CA ASP A 494 7.31 27.41 16.12
C ASP A 494 6.68 26.16 16.79
N LEU A 495 5.36 26.16 16.93
CA LEU A 495 4.64 25.00 17.46
C LEU A 495 4.81 23.75 16.57
N MET A 496 4.72 23.91 15.25
CA MET A 496 4.93 22.78 14.32
C MET A 496 6.37 22.26 14.39
N LEU A 497 7.37 23.13 14.52
CA LEU A 497 8.77 22.74 14.73
C LEU A 497 8.93 21.97 16.04
N SER A 498 8.27 22.41 17.11
CA SER A 498 8.23 21.67 18.38
C SER A 498 7.56 20.29 18.26
N LEU A 499 6.52 20.16 17.44
CA LEU A 499 5.88 18.87 17.16
C LEU A 499 6.80 17.94 16.34
N LEU A 500 7.57 18.47 15.40
CA LEU A 500 8.52 17.70 14.58
C LEU A 500 9.74 17.23 15.36
N SER A 501 10.11 17.89 16.47
CA SER A 501 11.18 17.43 17.35
C SER A 501 10.83 16.11 18.06
N GLN A 502 9.51 15.82 18.24
CA GLN A 502 9.03 14.55 18.73
C GLN A 502 9.12 13.48 17.64
N ASN A 503 9.64 12.30 17.98
CA ASN A 503 9.84 11.20 17.00
C ASN A 503 8.54 10.40 16.77
N ARG A 504 7.44 11.08 16.36
CA ARG A 504 6.14 10.44 16.09
C ARG A 504 5.69 10.70 14.65
N SER A 505 5.47 9.63 13.89
CA SER A 505 5.04 9.70 12.47
C SER A 505 3.73 10.49 12.29
N VAL A 506 2.79 10.30 13.20
CA VAL A 506 1.48 10.99 13.17
C VAL A 506 1.62 12.51 13.23
N LEU A 507 2.54 13.02 14.06
CA LEU A 507 2.76 14.46 14.16
C LEU A 507 3.34 15.04 12.87
N ARG A 508 4.18 14.26 12.19
CA ARG A 508 4.71 14.63 10.87
C ARG A 508 3.59 14.80 9.84
N GLN A 509 2.65 13.85 9.77
CA GLN A 509 1.52 13.96 8.85
C GLN A 509 0.64 15.16 9.16
N VAL A 510 0.35 15.43 10.44
CA VAL A 510 -0.41 16.62 10.85
C VAL A 510 0.32 17.90 10.44
N VAL A 511 1.64 17.98 10.67
CA VAL A 511 2.45 19.14 10.28
C VAL A 511 2.42 19.31 8.76
N ASN A 512 2.55 18.26 7.97
CA ASN A 512 2.49 18.33 6.50
C ASN A 512 1.13 18.87 6.01
N ILE A 513 0.02 18.35 6.54
CA ILE A 513 -1.33 18.83 6.20
C ILE A 513 -1.46 20.31 6.58
N VAL A 514 -1.05 20.67 7.78
CA VAL A 514 -1.15 22.05 8.29
C VAL A 514 -0.25 23.00 7.50
N THR A 515 0.98 22.62 7.16
CA THR A 515 1.90 23.42 6.33
C THR A 515 1.29 23.71 4.96
N SER A 516 0.68 22.69 4.33
CA SER A 516 -0.06 22.86 3.07
C SER A 516 -1.15 23.93 3.19
N MET A 517 -1.88 23.93 4.31
CA MET A 517 -2.95 24.91 4.56
C MET A 517 -2.42 26.30 4.91
N LEU A 518 -1.26 26.37 5.58
CA LEU A 518 -0.59 27.62 5.94
C LEU A 518 0.11 28.28 4.75
N SER A 519 0.39 27.54 3.68
CA SER A 519 1.12 28.04 2.51
C SER A 519 0.68 29.43 2.04
N PRO A 520 -0.63 29.79 1.92
CA PRO A 520 -1.06 31.13 1.53
C PRO A 520 -0.80 32.22 2.57
N PHE A 521 -0.47 31.86 3.80
CA PHE A 521 -0.29 32.78 4.93
C PHE A 521 1.17 32.86 5.39
N MET A 522 2.05 31.99 4.82
CA MET A 522 3.45 31.94 5.24
C MET A 522 4.16 33.28 5.08
N THR A 523 4.73 33.75 6.20
CA THR A 523 5.52 34.99 6.25
C THR A 523 6.99 34.67 5.97
N LYS A 524 7.73 35.67 5.51
CA LYS A 524 9.19 35.57 5.39
C LYS A 524 9.84 35.15 6.71
N THR A 525 9.40 35.72 7.85
CA THR A 525 9.92 35.40 9.18
C THR A 525 9.70 33.92 9.51
N ALA A 526 8.48 33.38 9.31
CA ALA A 526 8.18 31.98 9.57
C ALA A 526 9.06 31.04 8.74
N LEU A 527 9.27 31.32 7.45
CA LEU A 527 10.17 30.53 6.59
C LEU A 527 11.63 30.62 7.03
N MET A 528 12.06 31.78 7.48
CA MET A 528 13.44 31.96 8.02
C MET A 528 13.62 31.23 9.35
N THR A 529 12.61 31.18 10.22
CA THR A 529 12.66 30.38 11.46
C THR A 529 12.90 28.92 11.14
N ILE A 530 12.19 28.35 10.11
CA ILE A 530 12.43 26.96 9.66
C ILE A 530 13.87 26.80 9.15
N MET A 531 14.36 27.76 8.35
CA MET A 531 15.72 27.69 7.82
C MET A 531 16.78 27.86 8.90
N ASP A 532 16.51 28.64 9.94
CA ASP A 532 17.41 28.83 11.07
C ASP A 532 17.60 27.52 11.87
N VAL A 533 16.54 26.76 12.06
CA VAL A 533 16.62 25.38 12.64
C VAL A 533 17.53 24.48 11.80
N ILE A 534 17.45 24.57 10.48
CA ILE A 534 18.29 23.76 9.58
C ILE A 534 19.76 24.18 9.64
N ASN A 535 20.00 25.50 9.78
CA ASN A 535 21.32 26.10 9.76
C ASN A 535 22.07 26.07 11.10
N ASN A 536 21.37 25.85 12.24
CA ASN A 536 22.02 25.85 13.54
C ASN A 536 22.95 24.63 13.68
N PRO A 537 24.26 24.87 14.00
CA PRO A 537 25.12 23.81 14.47
C PRO A 537 24.70 23.48 15.92
N ASP A 538 24.38 22.23 16.14
CA ASP A 538 24.29 21.52 17.41
C ASP A 538 24.10 22.33 18.71
N ASP A 539 22.92 22.86 18.98
CA ASP A 539 22.53 23.21 20.35
C ASP A 539 22.05 21.92 21.03
N GLN A 540 22.92 21.36 21.88
CA GLN A 540 22.63 20.27 22.82
C GLN A 540 21.79 20.83 23.99
N GLU A 541 20.52 21.15 23.80
CA GLU A 541 19.63 21.39 24.92
C GLU A 541 18.31 20.67 24.70
N ASP A 542 18.09 19.67 25.57
CA ASP A 542 16.82 19.01 25.92
C ASP A 542 15.99 18.36 24.82
N MET A 543 16.47 17.23 24.26
CA MET A 543 15.56 16.20 23.75
C MET A 543 15.21 15.25 24.90
N GLU A 544 13.95 15.28 25.34
CA GLU A 544 13.41 14.30 26.29
C GLU A 544 13.51 12.89 25.68
N GLU A 545 14.17 12.00 26.42
CA GLU A 545 14.33 10.59 26.06
C GLU A 545 13.01 9.86 26.28
N ASP A 546 12.35 9.43 25.22
CA ASP A 546 11.39 8.32 25.27
C ASP A 546 12.17 7.01 25.28
N GLU A 547 12.21 6.32 26.44
CA GLU A 547 13.04 5.12 26.70
C GLU A 547 12.53 3.83 26.03
N ASP A 548 11.51 3.86 25.17
CA ASP A 548 10.77 2.66 24.75
C ASP A 548 10.97 2.19 23.29
N ASP A 549 11.97 2.70 22.54
CA ASP A 549 12.28 2.13 21.22
C ASP A 549 13.54 1.25 21.27
N GLU A 550 13.33 -0.04 21.53
CA GLU A 550 14.34 -1.08 21.38
C GLU A 550 14.67 -1.30 19.88
N PHE A 551 15.90 -0.91 19.53
CA PHE A 551 16.44 -0.96 18.19
C PHE A 551 16.82 -2.39 17.83
N GLN A 552 16.09 -3.07 16.94
CA GLN A 552 16.50 -4.38 16.42
C GLN A 552 17.40 -4.23 15.19
N PRO A 553 18.47 -5.04 15.05
CA PRO A 553 19.38 -4.98 13.91
C PRO A 553 18.78 -5.65 12.67
N ILE A 554 18.96 -5.02 11.51
CA ILE A 554 18.52 -5.54 10.20
C ILE A 554 19.34 -6.76 9.79
N ASP A 555 18.63 -7.76 9.22
CA ASP A 555 19.21 -8.98 8.64
C ASP A 555 20.17 -8.66 7.48
N PRO A 556 21.37 -9.25 7.45
CA PRO A 556 22.32 -9.11 6.34
C PRO A 556 21.80 -9.62 4.99
N GLU A 557 20.79 -10.44 4.97
CA GLU A 557 20.17 -10.99 3.74
C GLU A 557 19.29 -9.94 3.04
N TYR A 558 18.68 -9.04 3.77
CA TYR A 558 17.89 -7.92 3.24
C TYR A 558 18.76 -6.93 2.44
N LEU A 559 20.00 -6.67 2.92
CA LEU A 559 20.96 -5.82 2.20
C LEU A 559 21.46 -6.45 0.89
N LYS A 560 21.47 -7.79 0.78
CA LYS A 560 21.80 -8.49 -0.46
C LYS A 560 20.70 -8.42 -1.51
N ASN A 561 19.45 -8.39 -1.09
CA ASN A 561 18.29 -8.28 -2.01
C ASN A 561 18.14 -6.87 -2.59
N LEU A 562 18.60 -5.84 -1.88
CA LEU A 562 18.68 -4.47 -2.41
C LEU A 562 19.78 -4.28 -3.48
N GLN A 563 20.78 -5.17 -3.53
CA GLN A 563 21.86 -5.11 -4.53
C GLN A 563 21.54 -5.80 -5.86
N ASN A 564 20.52 -6.68 -5.89
CA ASN A 564 20.09 -7.37 -7.11
C ASN A 564 18.79 -6.71 -7.59
N GLY A 565 18.95 -5.63 -8.36
CA GLY A 565 17.84 -4.83 -8.89
C GLY A 565 17.00 -5.59 -9.91
N ASP A 566 16.01 -6.33 -9.41
CA ASP A 566 14.79 -6.72 -10.10
C ASP A 566 13.67 -6.54 -9.09
N ALA A 567 13.15 -5.32 -9.03
CA ALA A 567 12.04 -4.98 -8.15
C ALA A 567 10.74 -5.05 -8.94
N GLU A 568 10.12 -6.21 -8.93
CA GLU A 568 8.66 -6.29 -8.95
C GLU A 568 8.21 -6.14 -7.49
N SER A 569 7.39 -5.11 -7.25
CA SER A 569 6.85 -4.76 -5.94
C SER A 569 5.96 -5.88 -5.42
N GLU A 570 6.43 -6.64 -4.46
CA GLU A 570 5.61 -7.49 -3.60
C GLU A 570 5.81 -7.03 -2.15
N ASP A 571 4.71 -6.50 -1.59
CA ASP A 571 4.58 -6.22 -0.15
C ASP A 571 4.58 -7.55 0.61
N ASP A 572 5.69 -7.90 1.24
CA ASP A 572 5.76 -8.98 2.21
C ASP A 572 6.09 -8.42 3.60
N ASP A 573 5.03 -8.28 4.41
CA ASP A 573 5.12 -8.13 5.86
C ASP A 573 5.38 -9.52 6.48
N GLU A 574 6.61 -9.86 6.81
CA GLU A 574 6.93 -11.01 7.67
C GLU A 574 7.48 -10.51 9.02
N ASP A 575 6.62 -10.55 10.04
CA ASP A 575 7.01 -10.56 11.45
C ASP A 575 7.25 -12.02 11.87
N GLU A 576 8.48 -12.41 12.05
CA GLU A 576 8.85 -13.63 12.79
C GLU A 576 9.40 -13.26 14.17
N GLU A 577 8.62 -13.59 15.20
CA GLU A 577 9.11 -13.76 16.56
C GLU A 577 9.68 -15.17 16.70
N GLU A 578 10.97 -15.30 16.98
CA GLU A 578 11.54 -16.48 17.62
C GLU A 578 12.32 -16.10 18.87
N ASP A 579 11.80 -16.60 20.00
CA ASP A 579 12.49 -16.73 21.28
C ASP A 579 13.61 -17.76 21.15
N GLU A 580 14.86 -17.39 21.44
CA GLU A 580 15.85 -18.33 21.97
C GLU A 580 16.76 -17.67 22.99
N GLU A 581 16.73 -18.31 24.18
CA GLU A 581 17.63 -18.08 25.32
C GLU A 581 19.05 -18.53 25.02
N GLY A 582 20.02 -17.76 25.50
CA GLY A 582 21.16 -18.22 26.25
C GLY A 582 22.45 -18.58 25.48
N SER A 583 23.48 -17.84 25.65
CA SER A 583 24.61 -18.14 26.55
C SER A 583 25.85 -17.30 26.22
N ASP A 584 26.44 -16.83 27.32
CA ASP A 584 27.79 -16.36 27.50
C ASP A 584 28.86 -17.09 26.65
N ASP A 585 29.81 -16.34 26.11
CA ASP A 585 31.19 -16.39 26.55
C ASP A 585 32.10 -15.39 25.80
N ASN A 586 33.02 -14.85 26.59
CA ASN A 586 34.15 -13.98 26.25
C ASN A 586 35.02 -14.52 25.10
N ASP A 587 35.63 -13.58 24.36
CA ASP A 587 37.10 -13.45 24.44
C ASP A 587 37.61 -12.16 23.78
N ASP A 588 38.47 -11.50 24.55
CA ASP A 588 39.35 -10.40 24.15
C ASP A 588 40.37 -10.90 23.11
N GLU A 589 40.65 -10.11 22.09
CA GLU A 589 41.99 -9.93 21.56
C GLU A 589 42.20 -8.58 20.94
N ASP A 590 43.13 -7.82 21.59
CA ASP A 590 43.80 -6.62 21.11
C ASP A 590 44.56 -6.88 19.80
N SER A 591 44.40 -5.95 18.83
CA SER A 591 45.55 -5.59 18.00
C SER A 591 45.42 -4.13 17.50
N GLU A 592 46.37 -3.36 17.95
CA GLU A 592 46.68 -1.99 17.51
C GLU A 592 47.01 -1.99 16.02
N ASN A 593 46.46 -1.00 15.30
CA ASN A 593 47.16 -0.32 14.21
C ASN A 593 46.67 1.11 14.05
N GLU A 594 47.60 2.00 14.20
CA GLU A 594 47.53 3.44 13.93
C GLU A 594 47.56 3.70 12.42
N ASP A 595 47.07 4.90 12.07
CA ASP A 595 47.15 5.59 10.77
C ASP A 595 46.11 5.21 9.69
N GLU A 596 44.99 5.94 9.64
CA GLU A 596 44.38 6.36 8.39
C GLU A 596 43.80 7.77 8.50
N GLU A 597 44.58 8.73 8.04
CA GLU A 597 44.14 10.05 7.61
C GLU A 597 43.30 9.93 6.34
N ASN A 598 42.14 10.69 6.31
CA ASN A 598 41.48 11.19 5.11
C ASN A 598 41.25 10.22 3.94
N LYS A 599 40.24 9.35 4.02
CA LYS A 599 39.66 8.76 2.80
C LYS A 599 38.31 9.40 2.51
N GLU A 600 38.16 9.92 1.28
CA GLU A 600 36.84 10.30 0.72
C GLU A 600 35.88 9.11 0.85
N PRO A 601 34.56 9.33 1.07
CA PRO A 601 33.58 8.26 1.12
C PRO A 601 33.66 7.44 -0.17
N SER A 602 33.77 6.11 -0.03
CA SER A 602 33.87 5.22 -1.19
C SER A 602 32.63 5.37 -2.09
N ASP A 603 32.83 5.18 -3.41
CA ASP A 603 31.73 5.24 -4.37
C ASP A 603 30.63 4.20 -4.02
N GLU A 604 31.00 3.10 -3.36
CA GLU A 604 30.08 2.11 -2.79
C GLU A 604 29.19 2.70 -1.70
N PHE A 605 29.72 3.59 -0.87
CA PHE A 605 28.96 4.29 0.17
C PHE A 605 27.95 5.27 -0.43
N LYS A 606 28.33 6.01 -1.46
CA LYS A 606 27.44 6.92 -2.19
C LYS A 606 26.30 6.15 -2.85
N ILE A 607 26.61 4.98 -3.43
CA ILE A 607 25.63 4.08 -4.05
C ILE A 607 24.67 3.49 -3.00
N GLN A 608 25.18 3.03 -1.84
CA GLN A 608 24.35 2.50 -0.76
C GLN A 608 23.42 3.56 -0.17
N LEU A 609 23.91 4.79 -0.02
CA LEU A 609 23.10 5.91 0.44
C LEU A 609 21.99 6.27 -0.58
N THR A 610 22.32 6.29 -1.86
CA THR A 610 21.36 6.57 -2.94
C THR A 610 20.30 5.47 -3.02
N ASN A 611 20.69 4.21 -2.87
CA ASN A 611 19.75 3.07 -2.85
C ASN A 611 18.88 3.06 -1.60
N ALA A 612 19.44 3.38 -0.41
CA ALA A 612 18.68 3.50 0.84
C ALA A 612 17.66 4.65 0.81
N MET A 613 17.90 5.66 -0.02
CA MET A 613 17.00 6.79 -0.23
C MET A 613 16.05 6.61 -1.43
N GLY A 614 16.02 5.41 -2.06
CA GLY A 614 15.06 5.05 -3.09
C GLY A 614 15.31 5.65 -4.48
N GLY A 615 16.55 6.08 -4.80
CA GLY A 615 16.86 6.73 -6.08
C GLY A 615 17.54 5.79 -7.08
N ASN A 616 16.92 5.55 -8.22
CA ASN A 616 17.60 5.15 -9.45
C ASN A 616 18.20 6.40 -10.12
N GLU A 617 19.40 6.28 -10.71
CA GLU A 617 20.17 7.38 -11.33
C GLU A 617 19.45 8.20 -12.42
N SER A 618 18.26 7.84 -12.86
CA SER A 618 17.59 8.50 -13.99
C SER A 618 16.41 9.40 -13.63
N ASP A 619 15.83 9.29 -12.42
CA ASP A 619 14.66 10.09 -12.00
C ASP A 619 14.82 10.59 -10.56
N ALA A 620 15.75 11.51 -10.33
CA ALA A 620 15.98 12.18 -9.03
C ALA A 620 14.89 13.21 -8.66
N ASP A 621 13.76 13.20 -9.34
CA ASP A 621 12.61 14.05 -9.05
C ASP A 621 11.57 13.29 -8.21
N SER A 622 11.58 13.61 -6.93
CA SER A 622 10.54 13.35 -5.95
C SER A 622 10.32 11.88 -5.53
N ILE A 623 11.07 11.44 -4.54
CA ILE A 623 10.47 10.54 -3.55
C ILE A 623 9.46 11.41 -2.80
N ASP A 624 8.18 11.17 -3.07
CA ASP A 624 7.11 11.81 -2.32
C ASP A 624 7.10 11.11 -0.96
N MET A 625 7.65 11.76 0.07
CA MET A 625 7.66 11.22 1.45
C MET A 625 6.24 11.03 1.99
N ASP A 626 5.24 11.59 1.32
CA ASP A 626 3.82 11.42 1.67
C ASP A 626 3.26 10.05 1.26
N ASP A 627 3.94 9.31 0.37
CA ASP A 627 3.57 7.96 -0.05
C ASP A 627 4.34 6.85 0.70
N LEU A 628 5.33 7.21 1.53
CA LEU A 628 6.04 6.25 2.37
C LEU A 628 5.19 5.94 3.62
N ASP A 629 4.92 4.67 3.85
CA ASP A 629 4.33 4.21 5.11
C ASP A 629 5.36 4.27 6.26
N ASP A 630 4.88 4.11 7.49
CA ASP A 630 5.74 4.17 8.68
C ASP A 630 6.85 3.11 8.65
N ASP A 631 6.63 1.96 7.99
CA ASP A 631 7.62 0.90 7.85
C ASP A 631 8.72 1.30 6.86
N ALA A 632 8.39 1.97 5.77
CA ALA A 632 9.38 2.52 4.84
C ALA A 632 10.21 3.62 5.49
N ILE A 633 9.58 4.45 6.33
CA ILE A 633 10.28 5.49 7.10
C ILE A 633 11.17 4.86 8.18
N ALA A 634 10.70 3.83 8.88
CA ALA A 634 11.51 3.08 9.86
C ALA A 634 12.68 2.35 9.20
N LYS A 635 12.48 1.76 8.02
CA LYS A 635 13.54 1.15 7.20
C LYS A 635 14.57 2.19 6.74
N LEU A 636 14.14 3.38 6.35
CA LEU A 636 15.02 4.50 6.01
C LEU A 636 15.83 4.96 7.23
N ASP A 637 15.18 5.12 8.38
CA ASP A 637 15.82 5.46 9.65
C ASP A 637 16.88 4.42 10.05
N THR A 638 16.58 3.16 9.84
CA THR A 638 17.49 2.06 10.16
C THR A 638 18.68 1.99 9.18
N ALA A 639 18.44 2.20 7.88
CA ALA A 639 19.51 2.25 6.86
C ALA A 639 20.46 3.42 7.12
N LEU A 640 19.93 4.60 7.48
CA LEU A 640 20.73 5.75 7.90
C LEU A 640 21.55 5.46 9.18
N GLY A 641 20.95 4.77 10.16
CA GLY A 641 21.64 4.35 11.39
C GLY A 641 22.82 3.39 11.12
N GLN A 642 22.71 2.49 10.14
CA GLN A 642 23.82 1.60 9.73
C GLN A 642 24.94 2.34 9.01
N VAL A 643 24.60 3.31 8.16
CA VAL A 643 25.57 4.17 7.49
C VAL A 643 26.42 4.95 8.51
N PHE A 644 25.79 5.45 9.60
CA PHE A 644 26.53 6.10 10.69
C PHE A 644 27.38 5.13 11.52
N LYS A 645 26.94 3.88 11.65
CA LYS A 645 27.68 2.86 12.43
C LYS A 645 29.05 2.52 11.83
N THR A 646 29.21 2.69 10.52
CA THR A 646 30.46 2.40 9.80
C THR A 646 31.49 3.54 9.86
N MET A 647 31.14 4.75 10.27
CA MET A 647 31.99 5.94 10.17
C MET A 647 32.74 6.32 11.45
N SER A 648 32.58 5.66 12.60
CA SER A 648 33.14 6.18 13.85
C SER A 648 34.15 5.31 14.56
N GLY A 649 35.33 5.87 14.71
CA GLY A 649 36.41 5.38 15.60
C GLY A 649 36.42 6.02 17.00
N LYS A 650 36.60 5.19 17.95
CA LYS A 650 37.02 5.26 19.38
C LYS A 650 36.64 6.44 20.29
N LYS A 651 35.61 6.20 21.11
CA LYS A 651 35.35 6.72 22.48
C LYS A 651 34.52 5.67 23.21
N SER A 652 34.29 5.70 24.54
CA SER A 652 33.62 4.63 25.28
C SER A 652 32.22 4.26 24.67
N SER A 653 31.85 2.98 24.65
CA SER A 653 30.80 2.45 23.78
C SER A 653 29.39 2.97 24.11
N ALA A 654 29.11 3.35 25.34
CA ALA A 654 27.80 3.86 25.77
C ALA A 654 27.59 5.37 25.49
N GLU A 655 28.58 6.22 25.80
CA GLU A 655 28.54 7.67 25.51
C GLU A 655 28.51 7.93 23.99
N LYS A 656 29.23 7.13 23.22
CA LYS A 656 29.24 7.23 21.76
C LYS A 656 27.96 6.77 21.12
N ARG A 657 27.26 5.78 21.72
CA ARG A 657 25.92 5.39 21.26
C ARG A 657 24.91 6.50 21.51
N LYS A 658 25.01 7.19 22.65
CA LYS A 658 24.13 8.30 22.99
C LYS A 658 24.36 9.50 22.07
N GLU A 659 25.61 9.99 21.93
CA GLU A 659 25.97 11.08 21.00
C GLU A 659 25.57 10.80 19.54
N LYS A 660 25.62 9.53 19.10
CA LYS A 660 25.23 9.13 17.76
C LYS A 660 23.69 9.10 17.56
N LYS A 661 22.96 8.65 18.58
CA LYS A 661 21.50 8.64 18.56
C LYS A 661 20.98 10.08 18.53
N ASP A 662 21.57 10.96 19.31
CA ASP A 662 21.21 12.37 19.39
C ASP A 662 21.52 13.12 18.07
N ALA A 663 22.69 12.90 17.48
CA ALA A 663 23.06 13.48 16.19
C ALA A 663 22.16 12.99 15.04
N LEU A 664 21.76 11.71 15.06
CA LEU A 664 20.83 11.15 14.10
C LEU A 664 19.43 11.75 14.28
N GLY A 665 18.95 11.88 15.51
CA GLY A 665 17.67 12.50 15.85
C GLY A 665 17.60 13.95 15.35
N GLN A 666 18.67 14.73 15.56
CA GLN A 666 18.77 16.12 15.09
C GLN A 666 18.78 16.20 13.56
N MET A 667 19.53 15.31 12.89
CA MET A 667 19.53 15.28 11.43
C MET A 667 18.14 14.97 10.86
N HIS A 668 17.41 14.00 11.43
CA HIS A 668 16.03 13.72 11.03
C HIS A 668 15.09 14.88 11.29
N PHE A 669 15.27 15.58 12.40
CA PHE A 669 14.49 16.78 12.69
C PHE A 669 14.75 17.88 11.65
N LYS A 670 16.02 18.13 11.27
CA LYS A 670 16.37 19.08 10.19
C LYS A 670 15.77 18.70 8.84
N ILE A 671 15.78 17.39 8.49
CA ILE A 671 15.14 16.90 7.27
C ILE A 671 13.61 17.11 7.30
N ARG A 672 12.96 16.84 8.44
CA ARG A 672 11.51 17.08 8.60
C ARG A 672 11.15 18.57 8.55
N ALA A 673 11.99 19.44 9.09
CA ALA A 673 11.83 20.88 8.96
C ALA A 673 11.96 21.32 7.48
N LEU A 674 12.88 20.69 6.73
CA LEU A 674 13.03 20.94 5.29
C LEU A 674 11.80 20.48 4.49
N ASP A 675 11.12 19.38 4.91
CA ASP A 675 9.88 18.93 4.29
C ASP A 675 8.76 20.00 4.38
N MET A 676 8.74 20.83 5.43
CA MET A 676 7.82 21.97 5.48
C MET A 676 8.10 23.00 4.38
N ILE A 677 9.37 23.26 4.08
CA ILE A 677 9.77 24.14 2.96
C ILE A 677 9.37 23.51 1.63
N ASP A 678 9.64 22.21 1.43
CA ASP A 678 9.29 21.48 0.20
C ASP A 678 7.78 21.47 -0.04
N ASN A 679 7.01 21.28 1.03
CA ASN A 679 5.54 21.35 0.98
C ASN A 679 5.07 22.76 0.60
N TYR A 680 5.64 23.83 1.21
CA TYR A 680 5.35 25.22 0.84
C TYR A 680 5.60 25.46 -0.67
N LEU A 681 6.74 24.98 -1.19
CA LEU A 681 7.12 25.14 -2.60
C LEU A 681 6.21 24.37 -3.57
N SER A 682 5.58 23.27 -3.13
CA SER A 682 4.64 22.48 -3.92
C SER A 682 3.30 23.19 -4.17
N HIS A 683 2.98 24.18 -3.35
CA HIS A 683 1.83 25.08 -3.52
C HIS A 683 2.27 26.34 -4.25
N THR A 684 1.37 27.21 -4.66
CA THR A 684 1.73 28.47 -5.38
C THR A 684 2.44 29.44 -4.44
N PRO A 685 3.78 29.38 -4.26
CA PRO A 685 4.50 30.21 -3.29
C PRO A 685 4.59 31.68 -3.75
N ALA A 686 4.68 32.60 -2.80
CA ALA A 686 4.99 34.00 -3.08
C ALA A 686 6.45 34.13 -3.54
N ILE A 687 6.68 34.82 -4.67
CA ILE A 687 8.03 34.89 -5.28
C ILE A 687 9.04 35.62 -4.39
N SER A 688 8.63 36.61 -3.59
CA SER A 688 9.50 37.27 -2.62
C SER A 688 10.08 36.29 -1.60
N ASN A 689 9.25 35.32 -1.15
CA ASN A 689 9.67 34.25 -0.24
C ASN A 689 10.61 33.25 -0.93
N VAL A 690 10.33 32.88 -2.21
CA VAL A 690 11.18 31.99 -2.99
C VAL A 690 12.58 32.54 -3.17
N LEU A 691 12.72 33.85 -3.43
CA LEU A 691 14.01 34.50 -3.55
C LEU A 691 14.83 34.43 -2.27
N VAL A 692 14.18 34.69 -1.14
CA VAL A 692 14.85 34.65 0.20
C VAL A 692 15.25 33.19 0.52
N LEU A 693 14.36 32.22 0.28
CA LEU A 693 14.63 30.81 0.49
C LEU A 693 15.80 30.30 -0.37
N SER A 694 15.93 30.76 -1.62
CA SER A 694 17.02 30.32 -2.49
C SER A 694 18.40 30.62 -1.88
N ILE A 695 18.58 31.81 -1.34
CA ILE A 695 19.82 32.22 -0.65
C ILE A 695 20.01 31.43 0.65
N ALA A 696 18.94 31.23 1.43
CA ALA A 696 19.01 30.53 2.69
C ALA A 696 19.37 29.04 2.51
N VAL A 697 18.82 28.38 1.48
CA VAL A 697 19.12 26.98 1.14
C VAL A 697 20.57 26.83 0.65
N ILE A 698 21.08 27.77 -0.15
CA ILE A 698 22.48 27.75 -0.58
C ILE A 698 23.42 27.88 0.63
N LYS A 699 23.12 28.78 1.57
CA LYS A 699 23.89 28.91 2.82
C LYS A 699 23.83 27.63 3.67
N ALA A 700 22.66 27.00 3.77
CA ALA A 700 22.51 25.75 4.47
C ALA A 700 23.38 24.65 3.85
N LEU A 701 23.40 24.54 2.53
CA LEU A 701 24.28 23.64 1.79
C LEU A 701 25.76 23.91 2.10
N GLU A 702 26.19 25.20 2.13
CA GLU A 702 27.54 25.57 2.46
C GLU A 702 27.95 25.16 3.88
N ASN A 703 27.05 25.18 4.84
CA ASN A 703 27.29 24.75 6.20
C ASN A 703 27.33 23.23 6.34
N VAL A 704 26.36 22.55 5.74
CA VAL A 704 26.19 21.11 5.84
C VAL A 704 27.32 20.35 5.13
N SER A 705 27.78 20.81 3.98
CA SER A 705 28.85 20.14 3.22
C SER A 705 30.25 20.22 3.84
N LYS A 706 30.43 21.06 4.89
CA LYS A 706 31.66 21.04 5.66
C LYS A 706 31.79 19.80 6.55
N GLU A 707 30.70 19.11 6.84
CA GLU A 707 30.65 17.95 7.74
C GLU A 707 30.14 16.72 7.00
N LYS A 708 31.01 15.73 6.82
CA LYS A 708 30.68 14.45 6.11
C LYS A 708 29.56 13.65 6.78
N SER A 709 29.23 13.93 8.03
CA SER A 709 28.14 13.29 8.80
C SER A 709 26.74 13.67 8.30
N HIS A 710 26.60 14.77 7.55
CA HIS A 710 25.32 15.34 7.12
C HIS A 710 24.94 15.04 5.66
N ALA A 711 25.55 14.03 5.02
CA ALA A 711 25.28 13.68 3.62
C ALA A 711 23.79 13.49 3.27
N PRO A 712 22.90 12.88 4.10
CA PRO A 712 21.47 12.81 3.82
C PRO A 712 20.78 14.18 3.78
N LEU A 713 21.13 15.07 4.70
CA LEU A 713 20.59 16.43 4.72
C LEU A 713 21.09 17.25 3.51
N GLU A 714 22.37 17.08 3.13
CA GLU A 714 22.92 17.68 1.92
C GLU A 714 22.16 17.26 0.66
N HIS A 715 21.88 15.95 0.53
CA HIS A 715 21.10 15.42 -0.61
C HIS A 715 19.69 16.04 -0.65
N ARG A 716 19.01 16.11 0.49
CA ARG A 716 17.66 16.72 0.58
C ARG A 716 17.68 18.23 0.26
N LEU A 717 18.66 19.00 0.77
CA LEU A 717 18.83 20.41 0.44
C LEU A 717 19.07 20.62 -1.06
N ASN A 718 19.84 19.74 -1.71
CA ASN A 718 20.03 19.75 -3.17
C ASN A 718 18.70 19.50 -3.89
N GLY A 719 17.88 18.59 -3.39
CA GLY A 719 16.52 18.34 -3.91
C GLY A 719 15.64 19.59 -3.81
N THR A 720 15.60 20.24 -2.64
CA THR A 720 14.85 21.49 -2.42
C THR A 720 15.35 22.62 -3.34
N LEU A 721 16.66 22.75 -3.53
CA LEU A 721 17.22 23.73 -4.46
C LEU A 721 16.79 23.47 -5.92
N ARG A 722 16.74 22.21 -6.33
CA ARG A 722 16.18 21.83 -7.65
C ARG A 722 14.70 22.19 -7.77
N LYS A 723 13.90 21.97 -6.71
CA LYS A 723 12.48 22.38 -6.67
C LYS A 723 12.33 23.89 -6.82
N LEU A 724 13.14 24.68 -6.10
CA LEU A 724 13.18 26.13 -6.21
C LEU A 724 13.49 26.61 -7.65
N THR A 725 14.46 25.99 -8.30
CA THR A 725 14.86 26.37 -9.68
C THR A 725 13.85 25.91 -10.74
N ALA A 726 13.12 24.82 -10.49
CA ALA A 726 12.13 24.24 -11.42
C ALA A 726 10.73 24.85 -11.31
N LEU A 727 10.50 25.82 -10.39
CA LEU A 727 9.20 26.42 -10.13
C LEU A 727 8.55 26.98 -11.40
N LYS A 728 7.36 26.46 -11.71
CA LYS A 728 6.53 26.90 -12.85
C LYS A 728 5.36 27.78 -12.43
N LYS A 729 4.88 27.61 -11.18
CA LYS A 729 3.72 28.34 -10.64
C LYS A 729 4.15 29.08 -9.37
N PHE A 730 3.98 30.37 -9.36
CA PHE A 730 4.25 31.25 -8.20
C PHE A 730 3.32 32.48 -8.27
N GLU A 731 3.16 33.16 -7.15
CA GLU A 731 2.41 34.39 -7.02
C GLU A 731 3.37 35.58 -6.94
N ILE A 732 3.13 36.60 -7.75
CA ILE A 732 3.85 37.90 -7.61
C ILE A 732 3.10 38.71 -6.57
N ASP A 733 3.67 38.78 -5.38
CA ASP A 733 3.09 39.46 -4.27
C ASP A 733 3.31 41.00 -4.38
N SER A 734 2.38 41.78 -3.81
CA SER A 734 2.42 43.24 -3.83
C SER A 734 3.60 43.89 -3.06
N ASN A 735 4.33 43.05 -2.32
CA ASN A 735 5.48 43.52 -1.52
C ASN A 735 6.81 43.41 -2.27
N LEU A 736 6.80 42.82 -3.48
CA LEU A 736 8.00 42.66 -4.29
C LEU A 736 8.29 43.95 -5.04
N GLU A 737 9.36 44.64 -4.70
CA GLU A 737 9.86 45.78 -5.46
C GLU A 737 10.87 45.32 -6.52
N GLY A 738 10.92 46.02 -7.65
CA GLY A 738 11.93 45.72 -8.70
C GLY A 738 13.37 45.79 -8.19
N LYS A 739 13.63 46.60 -7.16
CA LYS A 739 14.92 46.66 -6.49
C LYS A 739 15.30 45.36 -5.81
N ASP A 740 14.33 44.65 -5.20
CA ASP A 740 14.59 43.37 -4.51
C ASP A 740 15.11 42.31 -5.51
N LEU A 741 14.60 42.29 -6.75
CA LEU A 741 15.08 41.38 -7.79
C LEU A 741 16.54 41.69 -8.17
N VAL A 742 16.90 42.97 -8.25
CA VAL A 742 18.29 43.40 -8.58
C VAL A 742 19.21 43.00 -7.44
N ASP A 743 18.83 43.32 -6.18
CA ASP A 743 19.63 43.01 -4.98
C ASP A 743 19.84 41.48 -4.83
N HIS A 744 18.80 40.65 -5.12
CA HIS A 744 18.92 39.18 -5.10
C HIS A 744 19.82 38.66 -6.23
N LEU A 745 19.74 39.22 -7.44
CA LEU A 745 20.60 38.83 -8.53
C LEU A 745 22.06 39.18 -8.24
N GLU A 746 22.32 40.38 -7.67
CA GLU A 746 23.68 40.77 -7.24
C GLU A 746 24.23 39.84 -6.15
N ALA A 747 23.39 39.45 -5.16
CA ALA A 747 23.76 38.51 -4.12
C ALA A 747 24.13 37.14 -4.69
N LEU A 748 23.36 36.63 -5.65
CA LEU A 748 23.67 35.35 -6.33
C LEU A 748 24.98 35.39 -7.12
N VAL A 749 25.22 36.51 -7.83
CA VAL A 749 26.47 36.72 -8.56
C VAL A 749 27.67 36.77 -7.62
N GLU A 750 27.53 37.45 -6.47
CA GLU A 750 28.60 37.55 -5.48
C GLU A 750 28.89 36.20 -4.81
N GLN A 751 27.88 35.44 -4.46
CA GLN A 751 28.06 34.04 -3.98
C GLN A 751 28.77 33.16 -5.04
N GLY A 752 28.40 33.30 -6.31
CA GLY A 752 29.07 32.57 -7.39
C GLY A 752 30.53 32.96 -7.57
N LYS A 753 30.90 34.24 -7.26
CA LYS A 753 32.30 34.74 -7.31
C LYS A 753 33.14 34.26 -6.13
N SER A 754 32.52 34.02 -4.97
CA SER A 754 33.25 33.72 -3.72
C SER A 754 33.99 32.39 -3.75
N GLY A 755 33.80 31.58 -4.79
CA GLY A 755 34.56 30.33 -5.00
C GLY A 755 34.38 29.34 -3.85
N SER A 756 33.23 29.34 -3.20
CA SER A 756 32.94 28.39 -2.10
C SER A 756 33.33 26.96 -2.49
N PRO A 757 34.10 26.27 -1.64
CA PRO A 757 34.47 24.87 -1.88
C PRO A 757 33.26 23.97 -2.13
N VAL A 758 32.12 24.35 -1.59
CA VAL A 758 30.84 23.66 -1.72
C VAL A 758 30.28 23.78 -3.15
N VAL A 759 30.37 24.94 -3.76
CA VAL A 759 29.96 25.14 -5.15
C VAL A 759 30.79 24.24 -6.10
N ALA A 760 32.06 23.98 -5.76
CA ALA A 760 32.93 23.09 -6.51
C ALA A 760 32.58 21.59 -6.32
N GLN A 761 31.98 21.21 -5.18
CA GLN A 761 31.60 19.83 -4.84
C GLN A 761 30.19 19.45 -5.32
N LEU A 762 29.30 20.41 -5.57
CA LEU A 762 28.01 20.12 -6.19
C LEU A 762 28.22 19.51 -7.57
N SER A 763 27.60 18.39 -7.86
CA SER A 763 27.74 17.68 -9.13
C SER A 763 27.44 18.54 -10.37
N HIS A 764 26.67 19.63 -10.23
CA HIS A 764 26.38 20.62 -11.28
C HIS A 764 26.03 22.01 -10.71
N PRO A 765 26.98 22.79 -10.13
CA PRO A 765 26.67 24.08 -9.49
C PRO A 765 26.28 25.18 -10.49
N LEU A 766 26.95 25.25 -11.63
CA LEU A 766 26.72 26.30 -12.65
C LEU A 766 25.28 26.31 -13.21
N PRO A 767 24.65 25.16 -13.55
CA PRO A 767 23.27 25.14 -13.98
C PRO A 767 22.29 25.67 -12.94
N LEU A 768 22.50 25.42 -11.63
CA LEU A 768 21.60 25.86 -10.58
C LEU A 768 21.58 27.38 -10.41
N TYR A 769 22.74 28.03 -10.35
CA TYR A 769 22.84 29.48 -10.31
C TYR A 769 22.25 30.14 -11.58
N ALA A 770 22.51 29.54 -12.75
CA ALA A 770 21.92 30.00 -14.00
C ALA A 770 20.39 29.86 -14.03
N GLN A 771 19.84 28.78 -13.45
CA GLN A 771 18.38 28.57 -13.36
C GLN A 771 17.74 29.58 -12.41
N LEU A 772 18.35 29.87 -11.23
CA LEU A 772 17.88 30.90 -10.31
C LEU A 772 17.93 32.28 -10.94
N ALA A 773 19.04 32.63 -11.62
CA ALA A 773 19.14 33.88 -12.36
C ALA A 773 18.07 34.00 -13.46
N ASN A 774 17.81 32.91 -14.19
CA ASN A 774 16.72 32.84 -15.18
C ASN A 774 15.33 33.01 -14.54
N LEU A 775 15.10 32.45 -13.34
CA LEU A 775 13.85 32.65 -12.60
C LEU A 775 13.67 34.14 -12.26
N ILE A 776 14.70 34.81 -11.73
CA ILE A 776 14.66 36.25 -11.42
C ILE A 776 14.34 37.08 -12.68
N VAL A 777 15.03 36.81 -13.80
CA VAL A 777 14.77 37.50 -15.07
C VAL A 777 13.34 37.23 -15.59
N LYS A 778 12.83 36.00 -15.44
CA LYS A 778 11.47 35.67 -15.81
C LYS A 778 10.44 36.44 -14.98
N VAL A 779 10.68 36.61 -13.69
CA VAL A 779 9.83 37.40 -12.79
C VAL A 779 9.90 38.88 -13.20
N GLY A 780 11.10 39.45 -13.42
CA GLY A 780 11.28 40.82 -13.89
C GLY A 780 10.50 41.09 -15.18
N ASN A 781 10.58 40.18 -16.16
CA ASN A 781 9.82 40.28 -17.39
C ASN A 781 8.28 40.24 -17.19
N GLN A 782 7.80 39.55 -16.18
CA GLN A 782 6.36 39.50 -15.85
C GLN A 782 5.86 40.78 -15.15
N MET A 783 6.76 41.56 -14.50
CA MET A 783 6.41 42.84 -13.88
C MET A 783 6.26 43.98 -14.91
N ASP A 784 6.65 43.74 -16.19
CA ASP A 784 6.53 44.69 -17.33
C ASP A 784 7.07 46.11 -17.06
N ASP A 785 8.15 46.20 -16.25
CA ASP A 785 8.82 47.48 -15.95
C ASP A 785 10.19 47.53 -16.68
N LYS A 786 10.27 48.39 -17.71
CA LYS A 786 11.51 48.59 -18.52
C LYS A 786 12.71 49.06 -17.68
N LYS A 787 12.51 49.68 -16.51
CA LYS A 787 13.61 50.09 -15.62
C LYS A 787 14.22 48.87 -14.95
N ILE A 788 13.39 47.92 -14.49
CA ILE A 788 13.84 46.66 -13.88
C ILE A 788 14.63 45.84 -14.89
N ASP A 789 14.14 45.68 -16.13
CA ASP A 789 14.85 44.98 -17.19
C ASP A 789 16.23 45.57 -17.47
N LYS A 790 16.35 46.89 -17.42
CA LYS A 790 17.61 47.58 -17.63
C LYS A 790 18.56 47.33 -16.49
N SER A 791 18.11 47.43 -15.25
CA SER A 791 18.93 47.23 -14.05
C SER A 791 19.39 45.76 -13.95
N LEU A 792 18.53 44.76 -14.24
CA LEU A 792 18.93 43.36 -14.30
C LEU A 792 20.01 43.09 -15.36
N LYS A 793 19.89 43.71 -16.56
CA LYS A 793 20.92 43.64 -17.58
C LYS A 793 22.25 44.27 -17.14
N GLU A 794 22.21 45.40 -16.42
CA GLU A 794 23.40 46.03 -15.91
C GLU A 794 24.16 45.14 -14.93
N VAL A 795 23.47 44.35 -14.06
CA VAL A 795 24.11 43.38 -13.17
C VAL A 795 24.86 42.30 -13.98
N PHE A 796 24.26 41.74 -15.03
CA PHE A 796 24.93 40.75 -15.89
C PHE A 796 26.14 41.35 -16.60
N VAL A 797 26.03 42.58 -17.15
CA VAL A 797 27.14 43.24 -17.82
C VAL A 797 28.30 43.46 -16.85
N LYS A 798 28.01 43.97 -15.62
CA LYS A 798 29.01 44.16 -14.56
C LYS A 798 29.68 42.84 -14.19
N ALA A 799 28.89 41.78 -14.00
CA ALA A 799 29.42 40.44 -13.67
C ALA A 799 30.36 39.91 -14.79
N PHE A 800 30.00 40.13 -16.04
CA PHE A 800 30.81 39.75 -17.19
C PHE A 800 32.08 40.58 -17.32
N ASP A 801 32.03 41.92 -17.11
CA ASP A 801 33.19 42.78 -17.11
C ASP A 801 34.16 42.43 -15.95
N ASP A 802 33.62 42.12 -14.76
CA ASP A 802 34.43 41.64 -13.64
C ASP A 802 35.13 40.31 -13.95
N PHE A 803 34.45 39.38 -14.62
CA PHE A 803 35.02 38.10 -15.08
C PHE A 803 36.20 38.36 -16.07
N LEU A 804 35.97 39.18 -17.08
CA LEU A 804 37.01 39.50 -18.07
C LEU A 804 38.22 40.20 -17.49
N ASN A 805 38.03 41.04 -16.46
CA ASN A 805 39.12 41.79 -15.83
C ASN A 805 39.89 40.97 -14.79
N ASN A 806 39.33 39.89 -14.25
CA ASN A 806 39.98 39.05 -13.24
C ASN A 806 40.50 37.71 -13.79
N THR A 807 40.28 37.44 -15.08
CA THR A 807 40.92 36.36 -15.81
C THR A 807 42.14 36.88 -16.57
#